data_c905b5829e3dcd96e220fb6cbbb9c13a
#
_entry.id   c905b5829e3dcd96e220fb6cbbb9c13a
#
_cell.length_a   1.000
_cell.length_b   1.000
_cell.length_c   1.000
_cell.angle_alpha   90.00
_cell.angle_beta   90.00
_cell.angle_gamma   90.00
#
_symmetry.space_group_name_H-M   'P 1'
#
loop_
_entity.id
_entity.type
_entity.pdbx_description
1 polymer ?
#
loop_
_entity_poly.entity_id
_entity_poly.type
_entity_poly.pdbx_seq_one_letter_code
_entity_poly.pdbx_strand_id
1 'polypeptide(L)'
;MLISFVKKILLTLIIISYSSNLLASKPLTLTVDKTQQQNFIKAEKIVYKSKSVQYQTLYNQLHYYPLQPYLDQKRLMHKMRLSDATEIASFLEKYQGTPLDWPLRKKWLNYLARKKQGLLFLQSYKSTSNAKLNCHQLNFSLQSGLPKSVVLPQVTKLWVVGKSQDKACDSLFEHWQKAGYRTNDLVWQRISLAADGGKHTLIPYLTKLLPPEQQYLGSLWHKVRRDPSVVSKLKYFPNNSIKETEILTYGLKRFIWHYPDTAIRSYKKAKLKYSFTKEQQQQITEKFALALSAKNHHSAQLWLDKLDFNMLSKNMLQWRLSQALRQEDWQRLIVELTLLPKEHKDDLKWKYWYARALIATNVEKRGELILQQLANERHYYGFLAASYLRKPVNLQHKPLNFTLEEKRKIVNYPAAKRAFEFHSIGRYQKARSEWNYLLTQLNNRGKLIAAKVANENQWFDRTIFTLANVGYLDDIDLRFPKAFDKEINKYANAQKIAPSWAFAITRRESSFMQDAHSPVGAKGLMQLMPNTAKNLKKGKINNHYLLNAKNNIQLGTKYLKILLDKNKGNQVLATAAYNAGPYRVRTWVNNIKSVPADIWIETIPYKETRNYVKSVLAYQEIYQHKPGQVSELFDEVINMSIGD
;
A
#
# COMPACT_ATOMS: atom_id res chain seq x y z
N MET A 1 -21.42 68.07 -30.00
CA MET A 1 -22.02 67.66 -28.74
C MET A 1 -22.47 66.17 -28.69
N LEU A 2 -22.62 65.49 -29.84
CA LEU A 2 -23.07 64.11 -29.92
C LEU A 2 -21.88 63.04 -29.73
N ILE A 3 -20.64 63.40 -30.00
CA ILE A 3 -19.52 62.48 -29.96
C ILE A 3 -18.99 62.28 -28.52
N SER A 4 -19.26 63.22 -27.59
CA SER A 4 -18.86 63.09 -26.18
C SER A 4 -19.80 62.19 -25.36
N PHE A 5 -21.03 61.99 -25.79
CA PHE A 5 -22.02 61.17 -25.07
C PHE A 5 -21.87 59.68 -25.35
N VAL A 6 -21.45 59.31 -26.56
CA VAL A 6 -21.23 57.90 -26.94
C VAL A 6 -19.98 57.32 -26.30
N LYS A 7 -18.92 58.12 -26.05
CA LYS A 7 -17.72 57.63 -25.34
C LYS A 7 -17.93 57.36 -23.83
N LYS A 8 -18.88 58.04 -23.18
CA LYS A 8 -19.19 57.78 -21.75
C LYS A 8 -20.07 56.55 -21.56
N ILE A 9 -20.92 56.20 -22.52
CA ILE A 9 -21.76 54.99 -22.46
C ILE A 9 -20.96 53.73 -22.77
N LEU A 10 -19.94 53.80 -23.66
CA LEU A 10 -19.06 52.64 -23.93
C LEU A 10 -18.06 52.36 -22.80
N LEU A 11 -17.65 53.37 -22.01
CA LEU A 11 -16.77 53.14 -20.84
C LEU A 11 -17.52 52.55 -19.62
N THR A 12 -18.82 52.76 -19.51
CA THR A 12 -19.65 52.21 -18.41
C THR A 12 -20.08 50.77 -18.66
N LEU A 13 -20.14 50.35 -19.94
CA LEU A 13 -20.48 48.97 -20.33
C LEU A 13 -19.27 47.98 -20.30
N ILE A 14 -18.03 48.50 -20.30
CA ILE A 14 -16.81 47.68 -20.22
C ILE A 14 -16.40 47.36 -18.76
N ILE A 15 -16.92 48.08 -17.77
CA ILE A 15 -16.62 47.87 -16.35
C ILE A 15 -17.59 46.85 -15.69
N ILE A 16 -18.70 46.50 -16.34
CA ILE A 16 -19.69 45.53 -15.79
C ILE A 16 -19.40 44.07 -16.20
N SER A 17 -18.46 43.79 -17.10
CA SER A 17 -18.20 42.44 -17.61
C SER A 17 -16.97 41.73 -17.02
N TYR A 18 -16.31 42.24 -16.00
CA TYR A 18 -15.14 41.58 -15.36
C TYR A 18 -15.21 41.57 -13.84
N SER A 19 -16.41 41.41 -13.28
CA SER A 19 -16.54 40.90 -11.92
C SER A 19 -17.29 39.55 -11.94
N SER A 20 -16.76 38.58 -12.69
CA SER A 20 -17.01 37.19 -12.38
C SER A 20 -16.30 36.93 -11.05
N ASN A 21 -16.98 37.33 -9.97
CA ASN A 21 -16.63 36.93 -8.63
C ASN A 21 -16.34 35.46 -8.64
N LEU A 22 -15.07 35.10 -8.44
CA LEU A 22 -14.66 33.84 -7.84
C LEU A 22 -15.26 33.78 -6.42
N LEU A 23 -16.60 33.65 -6.34
CA LEU A 23 -17.29 33.28 -5.13
C LEU A 23 -16.78 31.86 -4.80
N ALA A 24 -15.74 31.76 -4.00
CA ALA A 24 -15.38 30.52 -3.36
C ALA A 24 -16.68 29.95 -2.77
N SER A 25 -17.17 28.84 -3.32
CA SER A 25 -18.44 28.26 -2.89
C SER A 25 -18.38 27.98 -1.40
N LYS A 26 -19.37 28.46 -0.64
CA LYS A 26 -19.43 28.21 0.81
C LYS A 26 -19.18 26.72 1.12
N PRO A 27 -18.37 26.40 2.14
CA PRO A 27 -18.16 25.01 2.56
C PRO A 27 -19.50 24.33 2.87
N LEU A 28 -19.68 23.10 2.38
CA LEU A 28 -20.85 22.29 2.72
C LEU A 28 -20.58 21.50 3.98
N THR A 29 -20.86 22.07 5.14
CA THR A 29 -20.80 21.37 6.43
C THR A 29 -22.09 20.60 6.65
N LEU A 30 -21.97 19.31 6.91
CA LEU A 30 -23.10 18.43 7.19
C LEU A 30 -23.52 18.57 8.68
N THR A 31 -24.80 18.84 8.87
CA THR A 31 -25.38 18.85 10.22
C THR A 31 -25.66 17.43 10.68
N VAL A 32 -25.31 17.15 11.92
CA VAL A 32 -25.49 15.84 12.54
C VAL A 32 -26.62 15.91 13.55
N ASP A 33 -27.61 15.04 13.41
CA ASP A 33 -28.65 14.90 14.43
C ASP A 33 -28.16 13.99 15.58
N LYS A 34 -27.71 14.61 16.66
CA LYS A 34 -27.19 13.91 17.83
C LYS A 34 -28.23 13.02 18.51
N THR A 35 -29.51 13.38 18.45
CA THR A 35 -30.60 12.58 19.03
C THR A 35 -30.76 11.28 18.27
N GLN A 36 -30.83 11.36 16.93
CA GLN A 36 -30.88 10.18 16.07
C GLN A 36 -29.66 9.27 16.24
N GLN A 37 -28.48 9.85 16.37
CA GLN A 37 -27.25 9.06 16.63
C GLN A 37 -27.33 8.32 17.95
N GLN A 38 -27.76 8.98 19.03
CA GLN A 38 -27.92 8.34 20.34
C GLN A 38 -28.97 7.23 20.31
N ASN A 39 -30.12 7.47 19.65
CA ASN A 39 -31.16 6.47 19.48
C ASN A 39 -30.65 5.26 18.70
N PHE A 40 -29.89 5.47 17.63
CA PHE A 40 -29.25 4.39 16.88
C PHE A 40 -28.28 3.57 17.74
N ILE A 41 -27.42 4.22 18.53
CA ILE A 41 -26.47 3.54 19.41
C ILE A 41 -27.20 2.75 20.51
N LYS A 42 -28.30 3.29 21.07
CA LYS A 42 -29.14 2.59 22.03
C LYS A 42 -29.83 1.38 21.40
N ALA A 43 -30.49 1.56 20.25
CA ALA A 43 -31.13 0.47 19.50
C ALA A 43 -30.14 -0.63 19.11
N GLU A 44 -28.93 -0.25 18.64
CA GLU A 44 -27.88 -1.22 18.29
C GLU A 44 -27.44 -2.09 19.46
N LYS A 45 -27.42 -1.56 20.68
CA LYS A 45 -27.08 -2.32 21.90
C LYS A 45 -28.14 -3.36 22.27
N ILE A 46 -29.42 -3.10 22.00
CA ILE A 46 -30.54 -3.97 22.40
C ILE A 46 -31.19 -4.69 21.23
N VAL A 47 -30.55 -4.72 20.04
CA VAL A 47 -31.07 -5.36 18.81
C VAL A 47 -31.38 -6.85 19.00
N TYR A 48 -30.77 -7.53 19.96
CA TYR A 48 -31.05 -8.90 20.33
C TYR A 48 -32.42 -9.07 21.00
N LYS A 49 -33.02 -8.00 21.51
CA LYS A 49 -34.39 -7.92 22.04
C LYS A 49 -35.32 -7.21 21.06
N SER A 50 -35.18 -7.50 19.76
CA SER A 50 -35.88 -6.78 18.67
C SER A 50 -37.42 -6.76 18.79
N LYS A 51 -38.03 -7.68 19.54
CA LYS A 51 -39.46 -7.71 19.82
C LYS A 51 -39.89 -6.89 21.04
N SER A 52 -38.99 -6.33 21.84
CA SER A 52 -39.31 -5.49 22.99
C SER A 52 -39.87 -4.14 22.60
N VAL A 53 -40.81 -3.64 23.40
CA VAL A 53 -41.38 -2.28 23.19
C VAL A 53 -40.27 -1.23 23.09
N GLN A 54 -39.28 -1.29 23.96
CA GLN A 54 -38.16 -0.37 23.97
C GLN A 54 -37.39 -0.34 22.65
N TYR A 55 -37.12 -1.52 22.05
CA TYR A 55 -36.45 -1.58 20.75
C TYR A 55 -37.34 -1.02 19.64
N GLN A 56 -38.62 -1.41 19.62
CA GLN A 56 -39.56 -0.97 18.59
C GLN A 56 -39.76 0.54 18.60
N THR A 57 -39.88 1.14 19.80
CA THR A 57 -39.95 2.60 19.96
C THR A 57 -38.73 3.31 19.35
N LEU A 58 -37.51 2.86 19.72
CA LEU A 58 -36.28 3.40 19.17
C LEU A 58 -36.17 3.18 17.64
N TYR A 59 -36.55 2.01 17.17
CA TYR A 59 -36.51 1.67 15.75
C TYR A 59 -37.45 2.55 14.92
N ASN A 60 -38.67 2.79 15.38
CA ASN A 60 -39.65 3.65 14.74
C ASN A 60 -39.18 5.12 14.68
N GLN A 61 -38.52 5.61 15.75
CA GLN A 61 -37.91 6.94 15.76
C GLN A 61 -36.79 7.11 14.74
N LEU A 62 -36.23 6.01 14.23
CA LEU A 62 -35.14 6.00 13.27
C LEU A 62 -35.61 5.80 11.81
N HIS A 63 -36.92 5.95 11.52
CA HIS A 63 -37.51 5.58 10.21
C HIS A 63 -36.79 6.14 8.98
N TYR A 64 -36.26 7.37 9.04
CA TYR A 64 -35.48 7.97 7.93
C TYR A 64 -34.00 8.10 8.24
N TYR A 65 -33.53 7.53 9.34
CA TYR A 65 -32.13 7.64 9.71
C TYR A 65 -31.25 6.77 8.80
N PRO A 66 -30.17 7.32 8.22
CA PRO A 66 -29.37 6.64 7.21
C PRO A 66 -28.84 5.26 7.65
N LEU A 67 -28.59 5.07 8.95
CA LEU A 67 -28.00 3.84 9.48
C LEU A 67 -29.05 2.79 9.91
N GLN A 68 -30.37 3.07 9.80
CA GLN A 68 -31.43 2.11 10.16
C GLN A 68 -31.22 0.72 9.51
N PRO A 69 -30.84 0.60 8.21
CA PRO A 69 -30.63 -0.71 7.57
C PRO A 69 -29.54 -1.57 8.26
N TYR A 70 -28.62 -0.95 8.97
CA TYR A 70 -27.61 -1.66 9.75
C TYR A 70 -28.16 -2.30 11.03
N LEU A 71 -29.29 -1.81 11.55
CA LEU A 71 -30.02 -2.47 12.64
C LEU A 71 -30.70 -3.74 12.10
N ASP A 72 -31.32 -3.67 10.92
CA ASP A 72 -31.94 -4.83 10.28
C ASP A 72 -30.90 -5.91 9.97
N GLN A 73 -29.77 -5.51 9.35
CA GLN A 73 -28.65 -6.43 9.12
C GLN A 73 -28.21 -7.10 10.42
N LYS A 74 -28.00 -6.31 11.49
CA LYS A 74 -27.52 -6.84 12.77
C LYS A 74 -28.57 -7.76 13.43
N ARG A 75 -29.85 -7.44 13.32
CA ARG A 75 -30.97 -8.28 13.79
C ARG A 75 -30.98 -9.63 13.06
N LEU A 76 -30.97 -9.63 11.73
CA LEU A 76 -30.91 -10.84 10.90
C LEU A 76 -29.64 -11.67 11.18
N MET A 77 -28.55 -11.04 11.52
CA MET A 77 -27.30 -11.72 11.88
C MET A 77 -27.31 -12.29 13.31
N HIS A 78 -28.18 -11.85 14.20
CA HIS A 78 -28.09 -12.26 15.63
C HIS A 78 -28.49 -13.70 15.86
N LYS A 79 -29.72 -14.11 15.46
CA LYS A 79 -30.23 -15.47 15.59
C LYS A 79 -30.81 -15.94 14.25
N MET A 80 -29.96 -16.50 13.40
CA MET A 80 -30.37 -17.00 12.09
C MET A 80 -31.17 -18.28 12.20
N ARG A 81 -32.31 -18.34 11.51
CA ARG A 81 -33.18 -19.51 11.40
C ARG A 81 -33.55 -19.76 9.94
N LEU A 82 -33.99 -20.96 9.59
CA LEU A 82 -34.49 -21.24 8.23
C LEU A 82 -35.79 -20.49 7.96
N SER A 83 -36.62 -20.25 8.98
CA SER A 83 -37.83 -19.40 8.87
C SER A 83 -37.55 -17.97 8.45
N ASP A 84 -36.33 -17.49 8.62
CA ASP A 84 -35.94 -16.13 8.25
C ASP A 84 -35.44 -16.06 6.77
N ALA A 85 -35.47 -17.19 6.02
CA ALA A 85 -34.87 -17.28 4.68
C ALA A 85 -35.44 -16.26 3.69
N THR A 86 -36.75 -16.06 3.68
CA THR A 86 -37.43 -15.09 2.79
C THR A 86 -36.99 -13.65 3.13
N GLU A 87 -37.00 -13.31 4.42
CA GLU A 87 -36.62 -11.98 4.87
C GLU A 87 -35.12 -11.69 4.56
N ILE A 88 -34.23 -12.70 4.78
CA ILE A 88 -32.83 -12.60 4.45
C ILE A 88 -32.63 -12.44 2.93
N ALA A 89 -33.36 -13.20 2.12
CA ALA A 89 -33.29 -13.13 0.66
C ALA A 89 -33.69 -11.73 0.17
N SER A 90 -34.82 -11.18 0.63
CA SER A 90 -35.28 -9.82 0.30
C SER A 90 -34.28 -8.76 0.73
N PHE A 91 -33.67 -8.90 1.91
CA PHE A 91 -32.63 -7.97 2.36
C PHE A 91 -31.38 -8.03 1.47
N LEU A 92 -30.91 -9.25 1.13
CA LEU A 92 -29.73 -9.46 0.29
C LEU A 92 -29.96 -9.02 -1.16
N GLU A 93 -31.19 -9.06 -1.66
CA GLU A 93 -31.58 -8.52 -2.96
C GLU A 93 -31.55 -6.98 -2.93
N LYS A 94 -32.25 -6.38 -1.97
CA LYS A 94 -32.34 -4.90 -1.81
C LYS A 94 -30.99 -4.24 -1.65
N TYR A 95 -30.05 -4.87 -0.93
CA TYR A 95 -28.73 -4.33 -0.62
C TYR A 95 -27.61 -5.05 -1.36
N GLN A 96 -27.90 -5.71 -2.49
CA GLN A 96 -26.89 -6.45 -3.28
C GLN A 96 -25.72 -5.56 -3.66
N GLY A 97 -24.50 -6.04 -3.43
CA GLY A 97 -23.24 -5.36 -3.76
C GLY A 97 -22.89 -4.17 -2.85
N THR A 98 -23.76 -3.78 -1.93
CA THR A 98 -23.47 -2.75 -0.93
C THR A 98 -22.65 -3.32 0.25
N PRO A 99 -22.10 -2.48 1.14
CA PRO A 99 -21.44 -2.92 2.36
C PRO A 99 -22.36 -3.73 3.32
N LEU A 100 -23.68 -3.65 3.13
CA LEU A 100 -24.66 -4.41 3.90
C LEU A 100 -24.79 -5.89 3.43
N ASP A 101 -24.49 -6.18 2.16
CA ASP A 101 -24.67 -7.51 1.57
C ASP A 101 -23.73 -8.56 2.18
N TRP A 102 -22.42 -8.39 1.94
CA TRP A 102 -21.46 -9.47 2.20
C TRP A 102 -21.39 -9.96 3.64
N PRO A 103 -21.43 -9.12 4.70
CA PRO A 103 -21.44 -9.61 6.07
C PRO A 103 -22.59 -10.54 6.39
N LEU A 104 -23.82 -10.20 5.94
CA LEU A 104 -25.00 -11.00 6.14
C LEU A 104 -24.95 -12.27 5.27
N ARG A 105 -24.68 -12.14 3.97
CA ARG A 105 -24.56 -13.26 3.02
C ARG A 105 -23.53 -14.29 3.48
N LYS A 106 -22.35 -13.87 3.88
CA LYS A 106 -21.30 -14.77 4.40
C LYS A 106 -21.78 -15.54 5.62
N LYS A 107 -22.45 -14.86 6.55
CA LYS A 107 -22.98 -15.52 7.76
C LYS A 107 -24.10 -16.48 7.42
N TRP A 108 -25.00 -16.10 6.52
CA TRP A 108 -26.09 -16.93 6.01
C TRP A 108 -25.58 -18.19 5.31
N LEU A 109 -24.64 -18.06 4.37
CA LEU A 109 -24.03 -19.19 3.69
C LEU A 109 -23.37 -20.17 4.67
N ASN A 110 -22.63 -19.68 5.67
CA ASN A 110 -22.06 -20.57 6.70
C ASN A 110 -23.14 -21.27 7.56
N TYR A 111 -24.26 -20.62 7.80
CA TYR A 111 -25.39 -21.22 8.50
C TYR A 111 -26.04 -22.30 7.64
N LEU A 112 -26.33 -22.04 6.37
CA LEU A 112 -26.91 -22.97 5.42
C LEU A 112 -26.01 -24.21 5.21
N ALA A 113 -24.71 -24.00 5.06
CA ALA A 113 -23.72 -25.07 4.95
C ALA A 113 -23.74 -26.00 6.17
N ARG A 114 -23.79 -25.44 7.38
CA ARG A 114 -23.87 -26.19 8.63
C ARG A 114 -25.20 -26.96 8.75
N LYS A 115 -26.28 -26.40 8.22
CA LYS A 115 -27.60 -27.02 8.19
C LYS A 115 -27.83 -27.93 6.97
N LYS A 116 -26.83 -28.13 6.12
CA LYS A 116 -26.87 -28.92 4.88
C LYS A 116 -28.00 -28.50 3.91
N GLN A 117 -28.33 -27.22 3.88
CA GLN A 117 -29.37 -26.65 3.00
C GLN A 117 -28.76 -26.24 1.64
N GLY A 118 -28.48 -27.26 0.80
CA GLY A 118 -27.74 -27.09 -0.45
C GLY A 118 -28.43 -26.16 -1.46
N LEU A 119 -29.74 -26.33 -1.70
CA LEU A 119 -30.47 -25.49 -2.66
C LEU A 119 -30.50 -24.02 -2.25
N LEU A 120 -30.85 -23.73 -0.99
CA LEU A 120 -30.84 -22.36 -0.46
C LEU A 120 -29.43 -21.74 -0.47
N PHE A 121 -28.41 -22.60 -0.22
CA PHE A 121 -27.02 -22.15 -0.32
C PHE A 121 -26.68 -21.73 -1.74
N LEU A 122 -26.98 -22.56 -2.75
CA LEU A 122 -26.68 -22.26 -4.16
C LEU A 122 -27.42 -21.01 -4.65
N GLN A 123 -28.71 -20.86 -4.25
CA GLN A 123 -29.51 -19.65 -4.56
C GLN A 123 -28.90 -18.38 -3.94
N SER A 124 -28.38 -18.48 -2.72
CA SER A 124 -27.81 -17.34 -1.98
C SER A 124 -26.35 -17.08 -2.32
N TYR A 125 -25.66 -18.02 -2.98
CA TYR A 125 -24.22 -17.93 -3.25
C TYR A 125 -23.89 -16.85 -4.29
N LYS A 126 -22.82 -16.13 -4.03
CA LYS A 126 -22.14 -15.23 -5.00
C LYS A 126 -20.66 -15.58 -5.00
N SER A 127 -20.03 -15.45 -6.16
CA SER A 127 -18.59 -15.73 -6.34
C SER A 127 -17.74 -14.99 -5.30
N THR A 128 -16.78 -15.70 -4.73
CA THR A 128 -15.96 -15.19 -3.63
C THR A 128 -14.55 -15.80 -3.65
N SER A 129 -13.58 -15.10 -3.06
CA SER A 129 -12.25 -15.65 -2.77
C SER A 129 -12.19 -16.57 -1.54
N ASN A 130 -13.31 -16.78 -0.84
CA ASN A 130 -13.37 -17.63 0.35
C ASN A 130 -13.39 -19.11 -0.03
N ALA A 131 -12.24 -19.78 0.10
CA ALA A 131 -12.09 -21.20 -0.29
C ALA A 131 -13.10 -22.13 0.39
N LYS A 132 -13.42 -21.92 1.68
CA LYS A 132 -14.41 -22.70 2.40
C LYS A 132 -15.80 -22.64 1.74
N LEU A 133 -16.25 -21.43 1.41
CA LEU A 133 -17.57 -21.25 0.76
C LEU A 133 -17.56 -21.82 -0.66
N ASN A 134 -16.44 -21.72 -1.38
CA ASN A 134 -16.28 -22.33 -2.70
C ASN A 134 -16.33 -23.86 -2.62
N CYS A 135 -15.69 -24.47 -1.60
CA CYS A 135 -15.78 -25.92 -1.39
C CYS A 135 -17.23 -26.38 -1.08
N HIS A 136 -17.96 -25.63 -0.25
CA HIS A 136 -19.38 -25.91 -0.01
C HIS A 136 -20.19 -25.76 -1.29
N GLN A 137 -19.97 -24.71 -2.07
CA GLN A 137 -20.68 -24.49 -3.33
C GLN A 137 -20.47 -25.66 -4.30
N LEU A 138 -19.22 -26.10 -4.51
CA LEU A 138 -18.92 -27.22 -5.42
C LEU A 138 -19.48 -28.57 -4.88
N ASN A 139 -19.41 -28.81 -3.57
CA ASN A 139 -20.02 -29.98 -2.95
C ASN A 139 -21.54 -30.01 -3.16
N PHE A 140 -22.24 -28.89 -2.90
CA PHE A 140 -23.66 -28.79 -3.12
C PHE A 140 -24.05 -28.89 -4.59
N SER A 141 -23.23 -28.36 -5.49
CA SER A 141 -23.40 -28.53 -6.93
C SER A 141 -23.32 -29.98 -7.37
N LEU A 142 -22.39 -30.78 -6.83
CA LEU A 142 -22.36 -32.25 -7.07
C LEU A 142 -23.60 -32.94 -6.50
N GLN A 143 -24.02 -32.58 -5.30
CA GLN A 143 -25.23 -33.17 -4.65
C GLN A 143 -26.51 -32.80 -5.38
N SER A 144 -26.57 -31.66 -6.06
CA SER A 144 -27.72 -31.24 -6.87
C SER A 144 -27.74 -31.85 -8.29
N GLY A 145 -26.80 -32.76 -8.60
CA GLY A 145 -26.77 -33.49 -9.87
C GLY A 145 -25.94 -32.88 -10.97
N LEU A 146 -25.15 -31.82 -10.71
CA LEU A 146 -24.22 -31.30 -11.74
C LEU A 146 -23.16 -32.36 -12.09
N PRO A 147 -22.83 -32.54 -13.39
CA PRO A 147 -21.87 -33.56 -13.83
C PRO A 147 -20.47 -33.35 -13.19
N LYS A 148 -19.88 -34.47 -12.76
CA LYS A 148 -18.51 -34.45 -12.18
C LYS A 148 -17.50 -33.81 -13.11
N SER A 149 -17.63 -34.00 -14.44
CA SER A 149 -16.79 -33.39 -15.47
C SER A 149 -16.84 -31.87 -15.48
N VAL A 150 -17.89 -31.24 -15.02
CA VAL A 150 -18.06 -29.78 -14.93
C VAL A 150 -17.51 -29.25 -13.59
N VAL A 151 -17.75 -29.99 -12.50
CA VAL A 151 -17.42 -29.51 -11.14
C VAL A 151 -15.98 -29.79 -10.76
N LEU A 152 -15.49 -31.02 -10.98
CA LEU A 152 -14.18 -31.45 -10.46
C LEU A 152 -12.97 -30.68 -11.04
N PRO A 153 -12.91 -30.25 -12.30
CA PRO A 153 -11.80 -29.44 -12.80
C PRO A 153 -11.59 -28.14 -12.00
N GLN A 154 -12.67 -27.55 -11.45
CA GLN A 154 -12.61 -26.32 -10.66
C GLN A 154 -11.90 -26.51 -9.32
N VAL A 155 -11.86 -27.74 -8.80
CA VAL A 155 -11.25 -28.11 -7.52
C VAL A 155 -9.74 -27.95 -7.56
N THR A 156 -9.10 -28.11 -8.72
CA THR A 156 -7.64 -28.00 -8.91
C THR A 156 -7.12 -26.69 -8.34
N LYS A 157 -7.79 -25.56 -8.63
CA LYS A 157 -7.40 -24.22 -8.13
C LYS A 157 -7.52 -24.09 -6.61
N LEU A 158 -8.42 -24.84 -5.98
CA LEU A 158 -8.58 -24.86 -4.52
C LEU A 158 -7.52 -25.73 -3.86
N TRP A 159 -7.09 -26.82 -4.54
CA TRP A 159 -6.12 -27.76 -3.98
C TRP A 159 -4.67 -27.31 -4.18
N VAL A 160 -4.31 -26.74 -5.34
CA VAL A 160 -2.94 -26.31 -5.69
C VAL A 160 -2.62 -24.98 -5.01
N VAL A 161 -2.40 -25.02 -3.71
CA VAL A 161 -2.03 -23.87 -2.88
C VAL A 161 -1.00 -24.25 -1.82
N GLY A 162 -0.14 -23.33 -1.44
CA GLY A 162 0.96 -23.56 -0.48
C GLY A 162 0.55 -23.69 0.99
N LYS A 163 -0.73 -23.90 1.30
CA LYS A 163 -1.27 -24.03 2.66
C LYS A 163 -2.38 -25.08 2.73
N SER A 164 -2.71 -25.54 3.93
CA SER A 164 -3.89 -26.39 4.14
C SER A 164 -5.17 -25.60 3.89
N GLN A 165 -6.18 -26.27 3.37
CA GLN A 165 -7.52 -25.73 3.19
C GLN A 165 -8.42 -26.08 4.38
N ASP A 166 -9.62 -25.48 4.41
CA ASP A 166 -10.65 -25.78 5.42
C ASP A 166 -11.16 -27.21 5.26
N LYS A 167 -11.51 -27.86 6.37
CA LYS A 167 -12.08 -29.23 6.39
C LYS A 167 -13.31 -29.40 5.49
N ALA A 168 -14.04 -28.32 5.21
CA ALA A 168 -15.16 -28.34 4.27
C ALA A 168 -14.76 -28.75 2.84
N CYS A 169 -13.46 -28.74 2.52
CA CYS A 169 -12.93 -29.16 1.22
C CYS A 169 -12.56 -30.64 1.16
N ASP A 170 -12.49 -31.35 2.29
CA ASP A 170 -11.90 -32.70 2.34
C ASP A 170 -12.66 -33.70 1.47
N SER A 171 -13.98 -33.76 1.57
CA SER A 171 -14.82 -34.66 0.75
C SER A 171 -14.75 -34.33 -0.74
N LEU A 172 -14.65 -33.02 -1.07
CA LEU A 172 -14.49 -32.57 -2.45
C LEU A 172 -13.13 -32.97 -3.03
N PHE A 173 -12.07 -32.85 -2.23
CA PHE A 173 -10.72 -33.28 -2.61
C PHE A 173 -10.63 -34.81 -2.78
N GLU A 174 -11.37 -35.58 -1.97
CA GLU A 174 -11.46 -37.03 -2.13
C GLU A 174 -12.13 -37.43 -3.45
N HIS A 175 -13.29 -36.82 -3.80
CA HIS A 175 -13.95 -37.04 -5.08
C HIS A 175 -13.03 -36.66 -6.26
N TRP A 176 -12.36 -35.52 -6.18
CA TRP A 176 -11.44 -35.04 -7.19
C TRP A 176 -10.24 -35.99 -7.38
N GLN A 177 -9.67 -36.47 -6.27
CA GLN A 177 -8.60 -37.44 -6.30
C GLN A 177 -9.03 -38.80 -6.92
N LYS A 178 -10.17 -39.35 -6.47
CA LYS A 178 -10.70 -40.62 -6.96
C LYS A 178 -11.05 -40.58 -8.48
N ALA A 179 -11.38 -39.39 -8.97
CA ALA A 179 -11.62 -39.17 -10.40
C ALA A 179 -10.32 -38.95 -11.23
N GLY A 180 -9.11 -39.11 -10.63
CA GLY A 180 -7.84 -39.08 -11.35
C GLY A 180 -7.27 -37.68 -11.58
N TYR A 181 -7.90 -36.61 -11.10
CA TYR A 181 -7.41 -35.23 -11.32
C TYR A 181 -6.15 -34.88 -10.56
N ARG A 182 -5.79 -35.61 -9.46
CA ARG A 182 -4.56 -35.36 -8.73
C ARG A 182 -3.37 -36.04 -9.40
N THR A 183 -2.65 -35.28 -10.23
CA THR A 183 -1.41 -35.75 -10.87
C THR A 183 -0.19 -35.50 -10.00
N ASN A 184 0.92 -36.22 -10.27
CA ASN A 184 2.19 -36.00 -9.59
C ASN A 184 2.73 -34.56 -9.79
N ASP A 185 2.48 -33.96 -10.95
CA ASP A 185 2.91 -32.60 -11.22
C ASP A 185 2.14 -31.58 -10.39
N LEU A 186 0.85 -31.79 -10.15
CA LEU A 186 0.06 -30.95 -9.23
C LEU A 186 0.55 -31.08 -7.78
N VAL A 187 0.92 -32.29 -7.36
CA VAL A 187 1.54 -32.51 -6.04
C VAL A 187 2.87 -31.75 -5.96
N TRP A 188 3.69 -31.83 -6.99
CA TRP A 188 4.97 -31.11 -7.07
C TRP A 188 4.78 -29.59 -7.01
N GLN A 189 3.86 -29.05 -7.81
CA GLN A 189 3.50 -27.62 -7.76
C GLN A 189 3.07 -27.17 -6.36
N ARG A 190 2.28 -28.00 -5.67
CA ARG A 190 1.84 -27.68 -4.31
C ARG A 190 3.01 -27.72 -3.31
N ILE A 191 3.97 -28.66 -3.46
CA ILE A 191 5.22 -28.69 -2.68
C ILE A 191 6.01 -27.40 -2.90
N SER A 192 6.18 -26.97 -4.15
CA SER A 192 6.87 -25.73 -4.52
C SER A 192 6.23 -24.52 -3.84
N LEU A 193 4.90 -24.39 -3.95
CA LEU A 193 4.13 -23.32 -3.30
C LEU A 193 4.22 -23.37 -1.75
N ALA A 194 4.28 -24.55 -1.17
CA ALA A 194 4.44 -24.72 0.28
C ALA A 194 5.85 -24.30 0.75
N ALA A 195 6.86 -24.55 -0.07
CA ALA A 195 8.25 -24.17 0.20
C ALA A 195 8.48 -22.66 0.03
N ASP A 196 7.95 -22.09 -1.05
CA ASP A 196 8.17 -20.68 -1.41
C ASP A 196 6.96 -19.80 -1.01
N GLY A 197 7.08 -19.16 0.16
CA GLY A 197 6.03 -18.29 0.71
C GLY A 197 4.86 -18.97 1.41
N GLY A 198 4.75 -20.31 1.31
CA GLY A 198 3.69 -21.09 1.94
C GLY A 198 4.04 -21.68 3.32
N LYS A 199 3.25 -22.66 3.73
CA LYS A 199 3.43 -23.43 4.97
C LYS A 199 4.32 -24.65 4.73
N HIS A 200 5.63 -24.52 4.90
CA HIS A 200 6.61 -25.60 4.67
C HIS A 200 6.36 -26.86 5.51
N THR A 201 5.64 -26.75 6.64
CA THR A 201 5.23 -27.90 7.46
C THR A 201 4.24 -28.83 6.74
N LEU A 202 3.66 -28.42 5.61
CA LEU A 202 2.82 -29.24 4.76
C LEU A 202 3.63 -30.19 3.86
N ILE A 203 4.90 -29.88 3.59
CA ILE A 203 5.74 -30.62 2.64
C ILE A 203 5.87 -32.11 3.00
N PRO A 204 6.13 -32.53 4.27
CA PRO A 204 6.22 -33.94 4.60
C PRO A 204 4.97 -34.76 4.26
N TYR A 205 3.78 -34.17 4.45
CA TYR A 205 2.53 -34.80 4.03
C TYR A 205 2.44 -34.92 2.50
N LEU A 206 2.72 -33.82 1.77
CA LEU A 206 2.67 -33.82 0.31
C LEU A 206 3.70 -34.78 -0.32
N THR A 207 4.86 -34.93 0.31
CA THR A 207 5.91 -35.88 -0.12
C THR A 207 5.39 -37.31 -0.20
N LYS A 208 4.57 -37.72 0.77
CA LYS A 208 3.97 -39.08 0.79
C LYS A 208 2.97 -39.32 -0.34
N LEU A 209 2.50 -38.26 -1.01
CA LEU A 209 1.60 -38.33 -2.16
C LEU A 209 2.34 -38.51 -3.50
N LEU A 210 3.67 -38.37 -3.51
CA LEU A 210 4.51 -38.66 -4.65
C LEU A 210 4.82 -40.16 -4.76
N PRO A 211 5.13 -40.66 -5.96
CA PRO A 211 5.66 -42.01 -6.15
C PRO A 211 6.92 -42.22 -5.30
N PRO A 212 7.17 -43.45 -4.80
CA PRO A 212 8.29 -43.74 -3.90
C PRO A 212 9.65 -43.21 -4.37
N GLU A 213 9.92 -43.35 -5.66
CA GLU A 213 11.16 -42.90 -6.30
C GLU A 213 11.32 -41.38 -6.37
N GLN A 214 10.21 -40.60 -6.20
CA GLN A 214 10.23 -39.15 -6.18
C GLN A 214 10.13 -38.55 -4.78
N GLN A 215 9.86 -39.34 -3.75
CA GLN A 215 9.71 -38.85 -2.37
C GLN A 215 10.98 -38.20 -1.82
N TYR A 216 12.16 -38.62 -2.27
CA TYR A 216 13.42 -37.97 -1.87
C TYR A 216 13.44 -36.49 -2.27
N LEU A 217 12.86 -36.12 -3.40
CA LEU A 217 12.79 -34.71 -3.87
C LEU A 217 11.98 -33.83 -2.92
N GLY A 218 10.83 -34.29 -2.45
CA GLY A 218 10.03 -33.56 -1.46
C GLY A 218 10.78 -33.38 -0.13
N SER A 219 11.44 -34.46 0.33
CA SER A 219 12.27 -34.43 1.52
C SER A 219 13.47 -33.50 1.38
N LEU A 220 14.10 -33.50 0.20
CA LEU A 220 15.22 -32.62 -0.14
C LEU A 220 14.78 -31.15 -0.16
N TRP A 221 13.62 -30.84 -0.78
CA TRP A 221 13.10 -29.47 -0.78
C TRP A 221 12.80 -28.97 0.62
N HIS A 222 12.17 -29.81 1.46
CA HIS A 222 11.94 -29.49 2.87
C HIS A 222 13.24 -29.19 3.62
N LYS A 223 14.29 -29.99 3.37
CA LYS A 223 15.63 -29.79 3.95
C LYS A 223 16.24 -28.46 3.51
N VAL A 224 16.25 -28.17 2.22
CA VAL A 224 16.78 -26.92 1.64
C VAL A 224 15.95 -25.69 2.11
N ARG A 225 14.61 -25.86 2.28
CA ARG A 225 13.76 -24.79 2.82
C ARG A 225 14.13 -24.42 4.25
N ARG A 226 14.52 -25.41 5.08
CA ARG A 226 14.94 -25.19 6.48
C ARG A 226 16.38 -24.70 6.56
N ASP A 227 17.26 -25.26 5.75
CA ASP A 227 18.67 -24.90 5.68
C ASP A 227 19.13 -24.74 4.23
N PRO A 228 19.19 -23.49 3.71
CA PRO A 228 19.64 -23.25 2.35
C PRO A 228 21.10 -23.66 2.09
N SER A 229 21.94 -23.83 3.11
CA SER A 229 23.33 -24.23 2.94
C SER A 229 23.48 -25.63 2.37
N VAL A 230 22.46 -26.46 2.45
CA VAL A 230 22.40 -27.82 1.87
C VAL A 230 22.74 -27.82 0.37
N VAL A 231 22.46 -26.73 -0.38
CA VAL A 231 22.81 -26.63 -1.80
C VAL A 231 24.33 -26.64 -2.07
N SER A 232 25.14 -26.41 -1.06
CA SER A 232 26.61 -26.55 -1.20
C SER A 232 27.09 -28.00 -1.22
N LYS A 233 26.23 -28.94 -0.80
CA LYS A 233 26.53 -30.38 -0.67
C LYS A 233 25.86 -31.16 -1.81
N LEU A 234 26.46 -31.14 -2.99
CA LEU A 234 25.91 -31.70 -4.23
C LEU A 234 25.61 -33.19 -4.20
N LYS A 235 26.16 -33.95 -3.18
CA LYS A 235 25.80 -35.35 -2.96
C LYS A 235 24.32 -35.61 -2.65
N TYR A 236 23.57 -34.60 -2.21
CA TYR A 236 22.14 -34.70 -1.97
C TYR A 236 21.28 -34.60 -3.24
N PHE A 237 21.90 -34.33 -4.37
CA PHE A 237 21.25 -34.13 -5.69
C PHE A 237 21.83 -35.19 -6.69
N PRO A 238 21.48 -36.48 -6.55
CA PRO A 238 22.18 -37.56 -7.24
C PRO A 238 21.80 -37.67 -8.75
N ASN A 239 20.56 -37.28 -9.12
CA ASN A 239 19.99 -37.71 -10.40
C ASN A 239 20.06 -36.66 -11.52
N ASN A 240 20.58 -35.45 -11.26
CA ASN A 240 20.66 -34.35 -12.21
C ASN A 240 19.33 -34.06 -12.93
N SER A 241 18.22 -34.20 -12.20
CA SER A 241 16.88 -33.99 -12.75
C SER A 241 16.47 -32.51 -12.77
N ILE A 242 15.48 -32.17 -13.63
CA ILE A 242 14.90 -30.82 -13.66
C ILE A 242 14.35 -30.41 -12.28
N LYS A 243 13.73 -31.35 -11.54
CA LYS A 243 13.21 -31.10 -10.19
C LYS A 243 14.34 -30.80 -9.18
N GLU A 244 15.49 -31.44 -9.34
CA GLU A 244 16.69 -31.12 -8.53
C GLU A 244 17.25 -29.73 -8.83
N THR A 245 17.30 -29.33 -10.13
CA THR A 245 17.74 -27.98 -10.49
C THR A 245 16.76 -26.89 -10.03
N GLU A 246 15.46 -27.19 -9.94
CA GLU A 246 14.47 -26.29 -9.29
C GLU A 246 14.79 -26.09 -7.81
N ILE A 247 15.08 -27.18 -7.08
CA ILE A 247 15.43 -27.10 -5.64
C ILE A 247 16.76 -26.36 -5.45
N LEU A 248 17.76 -26.64 -6.29
CA LEU A 248 19.06 -25.93 -6.28
C LEU A 248 18.84 -24.42 -6.52
N THR A 249 18.07 -24.07 -7.54
CA THR A 249 17.73 -22.68 -7.87
C THR A 249 17.07 -21.97 -6.67
N TYR A 250 16.06 -22.60 -6.08
CA TYR A 250 15.37 -22.08 -4.90
C TYR A 250 16.35 -21.87 -3.72
N GLY A 251 17.17 -22.86 -3.43
CA GLY A 251 18.11 -22.82 -2.31
C GLY A 251 19.23 -21.79 -2.51
N LEU A 252 19.83 -21.72 -3.69
CA LEU A 252 20.88 -20.76 -4.05
C LEU A 252 20.38 -19.31 -3.91
N LYS A 253 19.14 -19.02 -4.39
CA LYS A 253 18.49 -17.71 -4.27
C LYS A 253 18.30 -17.25 -2.82
N ARG A 254 18.28 -18.18 -1.85
CA ARG A 254 18.20 -17.90 -0.41
C ARG A 254 19.57 -17.90 0.25
N PHE A 255 20.46 -18.79 -0.16
CA PHE A 255 21.77 -18.98 0.43
C PHE A 255 22.67 -17.76 0.26
N ILE A 256 22.60 -17.08 -0.87
CA ILE A 256 23.36 -15.86 -1.19
C ILE A 256 23.16 -14.74 -0.15
N TRP A 257 21.99 -14.66 0.49
CA TRP A 257 21.70 -13.65 1.50
C TRP A 257 22.47 -13.86 2.81
N HIS A 258 22.87 -15.08 3.11
CA HIS A 258 23.55 -15.41 4.34
C HIS A 258 25.07 -15.56 4.15
N TYR A 259 25.48 -16.27 3.10
CA TYR A 259 26.86 -16.62 2.82
C TYR A 259 27.22 -16.36 1.35
N PRO A 260 27.48 -15.10 0.97
CA PRO A 260 27.67 -14.69 -0.42
C PRO A 260 28.75 -15.50 -1.15
N ASP A 261 29.97 -15.52 -0.65
CA ASP A 261 31.10 -16.20 -1.33
C ASP A 261 30.88 -17.70 -1.46
N THR A 262 30.32 -18.32 -0.42
CA THR A 262 30.02 -19.76 -0.47
C THR A 262 28.92 -20.08 -1.44
N ALA A 263 27.88 -19.24 -1.53
CA ALA A 263 26.81 -19.40 -2.51
C ALA A 263 27.31 -19.24 -3.95
N ILE A 264 28.21 -18.28 -4.20
CA ILE A 264 28.84 -18.08 -5.51
C ILE A 264 29.65 -19.33 -5.90
N ARG A 265 30.51 -19.83 -4.98
CA ARG A 265 31.28 -21.06 -5.25
C ARG A 265 30.38 -22.27 -5.48
N SER A 266 29.30 -22.41 -4.69
CA SER A 266 28.32 -23.49 -4.82
C SER A 266 27.62 -23.46 -6.17
N TYR A 267 27.20 -22.30 -6.64
CA TYR A 267 26.58 -22.15 -7.96
C TYR A 267 27.55 -22.48 -9.09
N LYS A 268 28.81 -21.99 -9.02
CA LYS A 268 29.83 -22.32 -10.02
C LYS A 268 30.05 -23.86 -10.11
N LYS A 269 30.17 -24.56 -8.97
CA LYS A 269 30.28 -26.02 -8.94
C LYS A 269 29.03 -26.73 -9.47
N ALA A 270 27.84 -26.25 -9.07
CA ALA A 270 26.57 -26.80 -9.54
C ALA A 270 26.40 -26.67 -11.05
N LYS A 271 26.79 -25.54 -11.64
CA LYS A 271 26.68 -25.28 -13.08
C LYS A 271 27.53 -26.22 -13.93
N LEU A 272 28.63 -26.78 -13.38
CA LEU A 272 29.44 -27.76 -14.08
C LEU A 272 28.80 -29.15 -14.10
N LYS A 273 27.91 -29.45 -13.13
CA LYS A 273 27.32 -30.79 -12.98
C LYS A 273 25.86 -30.87 -13.43
N TYR A 274 25.08 -29.77 -13.31
CA TYR A 274 23.64 -29.76 -13.54
C TYR A 274 23.26 -28.83 -14.69
N SER A 275 22.28 -29.27 -15.51
CA SER A 275 21.75 -28.50 -16.64
C SER A 275 20.66 -27.54 -16.18
N PHE A 276 21.04 -26.34 -15.75
CA PHE A 276 20.08 -25.29 -15.45
C PHE A 276 19.46 -24.70 -16.71
N THR A 277 18.15 -24.48 -16.72
CA THR A 277 17.50 -23.77 -17.84
C THR A 277 17.96 -22.31 -17.90
N LYS A 278 17.73 -21.62 -19.01
CA LYS A 278 18.04 -20.17 -19.15
C LYS A 278 17.31 -19.35 -18.08
N GLU A 279 16.04 -19.67 -17.81
CA GLU A 279 15.22 -19.02 -16.79
C GLU A 279 15.77 -19.23 -15.39
N GLN A 280 16.22 -20.44 -15.05
CA GLN A 280 16.85 -20.75 -13.75
C GLN A 280 18.15 -19.97 -13.58
N GLN A 281 19.01 -19.93 -14.62
CA GLN A 281 20.26 -19.17 -14.61
C GLN A 281 20.01 -17.68 -14.42
N GLN A 282 19.01 -17.14 -15.13
CA GLN A 282 18.61 -15.74 -14.99
C GLN A 282 18.11 -15.45 -13.56
N GLN A 283 17.21 -16.27 -13.00
CA GLN A 283 16.69 -16.11 -11.64
C GLN A 283 17.81 -16.14 -10.60
N ILE A 284 18.80 -17.02 -10.72
CA ILE A 284 19.96 -17.09 -9.83
C ILE A 284 20.79 -15.81 -9.98
N THR A 285 21.10 -15.41 -11.21
CA THR A 285 21.92 -14.23 -11.52
C THR A 285 21.29 -12.95 -10.97
N GLU A 286 20.00 -12.74 -11.23
CA GLU A 286 19.25 -11.58 -10.68
C GLU A 286 19.28 -11.56 -9.14
N LYS A 287 19.05 -12.73 -8.52
CA LYS A 287 19.00 -12.80 -7.06
C LYS A 287 20.36 -12.60 -6.42
N PHE A 288 21.43 -13.09 -7.08
CA PHE A 288 22.81 -12.88 -6.65
C PHE A 288 23.20 -11.41 -6.80
N ALA A 289 22.95 -10.81 -7.97
CA ALA A 289 23.18 -9.39 -8.20
C ALA A 289 22.47 -8.52 -7.15
N LEU A 290 21.20 -8.80 -6.88
CA LEU A 290 20.41 -8.10 -5.86
C LEU A 290 21.01 -8.23 -4.46
N ALA A 291 21.33 -9.45 -4.02
CA ALA A 291 21.83 -9.70 -2.68
C ALA A 291 23.22 -9.11 -2.45
N LEU A 292 24.09 -9.23 -3.45
CA LEU A 292 25.46 -8.69 -3.41
C LEU A 292 25.46 -7.16 -3.41
N SER A 293 24.61 -6.53 -4.24
CA SER A 293 24.45 -5.07 -4.27
C SER A 293 23.88 -4.52 -2.95
N ALA A 294 22.89 -5.21 -2.38
CA ALA A 294 22.31 -4.82 -1.09
C ALA A 294 23.30 -4.89 0.08
N LYS A 295 24.32 -5.75 -0.03
CA LYS A 295 25.40 -5.92 0.96
C LYS A 295 26.66 -5.12 0.63
N ASN A 296 26.66 -4.35 -0.44
CA ASN A 296 27.83 -3.67 -0.96
C ASN A 296 29.06 -4.61 -1.13
N HIS A 297 28.81 -5.82 -1.65
CA HIS A 297 29.81 -6.87 -1.81
C HIS A 297 30.71 -6.56 -3.01
N HIS A 298 32.01 -6.84 -2.92
CA HIS A 298 32.99 -6.58 -3.99
C HIS A 298 32.59 -7.21 -5.35
N SER A 299 31.94 -8.36 -5.36
CA SER A 299 31.48 -9.03 -6.58
C SER A 299 30.14 -8.49 -7.13
N ALA A 300 29.51 -7.47 -6.51
CA ALA A 300 28.18 -7.00 -6.92
C ALA A 300 28.15 -6.56 -8.38
N GLN A 301 29.16 -5.79 -8.79
CA GLN A 301 29.27 -5.29 -10.16
C GLN A 301 29.35 -6.41 -11.19
N LEU A 302 30.22 -7.41 -10.96
CA LEU A 302 30.38 -8.56 -11.84
C LEU A 302 29.04 -9.30 -12.09
N TRP A 303 28.17 -9.38 -11.06
CA TRP A 303 26.89 -10.08 -11.19
C TRP A 303 25.81 -9.18 -11.82
N LEU A 304 25.87 -7.88 -11.65
CA LEU A 304 25.03 -6.92 -12.36
C LEU A 304 25.33 -6.93 -13.88
N ASP A 305 26.60 -7.03 -14.27
CA ASP A 305 27.03 -7.02 -15.66
C ASP A 305 26.67 -8.29 -16.44
N LYS A 306 26.39 -9.40 -15.74
CA LYS A 306 25.88 -10.64 -16.36
C LYS A 306 24.42 -10.58 -16.78
N LEU A 307 23.68 -9.55 -16.36
CA LEU A 307 22.27 -9.40 -16.66
C LEU A 307 22.10 -8.72 -18.01
N ASP A 308 21.20 -9.23 -18.85
CA ASP A 308 20.80 -8.55 -20.08
C ASP A 308 20.10 -7.24 -19.74
N PHE A 309 20.66 -6.14 -20.22
CA PHE A 309 20.18 -4.80 -19.93
C PHE A 309 18.73 -4.58 -20.36
N ASN A 310 18.34 -5.13 -21.53
CA ASN A 310 16.99 -4.97 -22.08
C ASN A 310 15.91 -5.73 -21.29
N MET A 311 16.31 -6.70 -20.47
CA MET A 311 15.40 -7.51 -19.65
C MET A 311 15.40 -7.13 -18.16
N LEU A 312 16.09 -6.06 -17.80
CA LEU A 312 16.20 -5.64 -16.39
C LEU A 312 14.86 -5.12 -15.84
N SER A 313 14.48 -5.65 -14.70
CA SER A 313 13.39 -5.06 -13.92
C SER A 313 13.77 -3.65 -13.39
N LYS A 314 12.77 -2.80 -13.13
CA LYS A 314 12.98 -1.48 -12.49
C LYS A 314 13.81 -1.57 -11.21
N ASN A 315 13.73 -2.67 -10.48
CA ASN A 315 14.48 -2.87 -9.26
C ASN A 315 15.97 -3.14 -9.56
N MET A 316 16.28 -3.89 -10.61
CA MET A 316 17.67 -4.15 -11.02
C MET A 316 18.33 -2.89 -11.59
N LEU A 317 17.60 -2.13 -12.41
CA LEU A 317 18.05 -0.81 -12.87
C LEU A 317 18.40 0.12 -11.70
N GLN A 318 17.58 0.10 -10.64
CA GLN A 318 17.88 0.87 -9.43
C GLN A 318 19.20 0.45 -8.77
N TRP A 319 19.50 -0.87 -8.74
CA TRP A 319 20.76 -1.33 -8.14
C TRP A 319 21.98 -0.99 -8.99
N ARG A 320 21.86 -1.05 -10.32
CA ARG A 320 22.92 -0.56 -11.24
C ARG A 320 23.21 0.92 -11.03
N LEU A 321 22.14 1.75 -11.02
CA LEU A 321 22.25 3.16 -10.72
C LEU A 321 22.92 3.40 -9.35
N SER A 322 22.46 2.69 -8.31
CA SER A 322 23.02 2.85 -6.96
C SER A 322 24.50 2.48 -6.90
N GLN A 323 24.93 1.48 -7.68
CA GLN A 323 26.33 1.07 -7.72
C GLN A 323 27.21 2.12 -8.43
N ALA A 324 26.77 2.63 -9.58
CA ALA A 324 27.49 3.70 -10.31
C ALA A 324 27.59 4.98 -9.45
N LEU A 325 26.50 5.37 -8.78
CA LEU A 325 26.49 6.53 -7.88
C LEU A 325 27.42 6.38 -6.68
N ARG A 326 27.50 5.22 -6.06
CA ARG A 326 28.42 4.97 -4.93
C ARG A 326 29.88 5.05 -5.33
N GLN A 327 30.17 4.73 -6.58
CA GLN A 327 31.52 4.77 -7.16
C GLN A 327 31.83 6.12 -7.81
N GLU A 328 30.83 7.01 -7.89
CA GLU A 328 30.89 8.29 -8.65
C GLU A 328 31.33 8.07 -10.11
N ASP A 329 30.97 6.91 -10.67
CA ASP A 329 31.27 6.55 -12.06
C ASP A 329 30.24 7.20 -13.02
N TRP A 330 30.42 8.50 -13.23
CA TRP A 330 29.52 9.34 -14.01
C TRP A 330 29.48 8.93 -15.49
N GLN A 331 30.61 8.52 -16.06
CA GLN A 331 30.67 8.08 -17.46
C GLN A 331 29.84 6.80 -17.68
N ARG A 332 30.01 5.84 -16.80
CA ARG A 332 29.19 4.62 -16.78
C ARG A 332 27.72 4.95 -16.64
N LEU A 333 27.37 5.86 -15.73
CA LEU A 333 26.00 6.27 -15.49
C LEU A 333 25.36 6.87 -16.77
N ILE A 334 26.08 7.69 -17.52
CA ILE A 334 25.62 8.24 -18.81
C ILE A 334 25.31 7.11 -19.78
N VAL A 335 26.24 6.16 -19.96
CA VAL A 335 26.06 5.02 -20.88
C VAL A 335 24.81 4.21 -20.49
N GLU A 336 24.68 3.82 -19.22
CA GLU A 336 23.55 3.02 -18.75
C GLU A 336 22.22 3.75 -18.89
N LEU A 337 22.17 5.06 -18.59
CA LEU A 337 20.93 5.84 -18.73
C LEU A 337 20.56 6.13 -20.19
N THR A 338 21.54 6.22 -21.09
CA THR A 338 21.30 6.34 -22.54
C THR A 338 20.68 5.08 -23.12
N LEU A 339 21.10 3.91 -22.64
CA LEU A 339 20.60 2.60 -23.06
C LEU A 339 19.25 2.23 -22.49
N LEU A 340 18.68 3.02 -21.56
CA LEU A 340 17.37 2.72 -20.95
C LEU A 340 16.29 2.50 -22.01
N PRO A 341 15.42 1.50 -21.83
CA PRO A 341 14.21 1.35 -22.64
C PRO A 341 13.36 2.62 -22.63
N LYS A 342 12.69 2.91 -23.75
CA LYS A 342 11.90 4.14 -23.95
C LYS A 342 10.92 4.40 -22.82
N GLU A 343 10.27 3.34 -22.31
CA GLU A 343 9.31 3.39 -21.21
C GLU A 343 9.89 3.86 -19.87
N HIS A 344 11.21 3.88 -19.74
CA HIS A 344 11.89 4.35 -18.52
C HIS A 344 12.53 5.73 -18.70
N LYS A 345 12.77 6.18 -19.94
CA LYS A 345 13.43 7.48 -20.20
C LYS A 345 12.67 8.68 -19.64
N ASP A 346 11.36 8.57 -19.49
CA ASP A 346 10.52 9.65 -18.96
C ASP A 346 10.39 9.69 -17.43
N ASP A 347 10.95 8.71 -16.72
CA ASP A 347 10.98 8.72 -15.25
C ASP A 347 11.87 9.86 -14.75
N LEU A 348 11.31 10.76 -13.91
CA LEU A 348 11.99 11.94 -13.39
C LEU A 348 13.31 11.62 -12.66
N LYS A 349 13.40 10.46 -12.06
CA LYS A 349 14.61 9.96 -11.40
C LYS A 349 15.75 9.79 -12.41
N TRP A 350 15.50 9.12 -13.52
CA TRP A 350 16.52 8.86 -14.53
C TRP A 350 16.96 10.15 -15.22
N LYS A 351 16.01 11.07 -15.50
CA LYS A 351 16.32 12.41 -16.05
C LYS A 351 17.22 13.20 -15.09
N TYR A 352 16.92 13.20 -13.77
CA TYR A 352 17.72 13.91 -12.78
C TYR A 352 19.16 13.37 -12.74
N TRP A 353 19.34 12.06 -12.61
CA TRP A 353 20.67 11.47 -12.52
C TRP A 353 21.45 11.56 -13.82
N TYR A 354 20.78 11.53 -14.97
CA TYR A 354 21.40 11.78 -16.26
C TYR A 354 21.91 13.22 -16.38
N ALA A 355 21.11 14.19 -15.97
CA ALA A 355 21.53 15.61 -15.93
C ALA A 355 22.73 15.83 -14.99
N ARG A 356 22.69 15.24 -13.77
CA ARG A 356 23.82 15.30 -12.81
C ARG A 356 25.09 14.67 -13.37
N ALA A 357 24.97 13.55 -14.10
CA ALA A 357 26.11 12.89 -14.73
C ALA A 357 26.70 13.73 -15.87
N LEU A 358 25.88 14.36 -16.71
CA LEU A 358 26.32 15.26 -17.75
C LEU A 358 27.12 16.46 -17.17
N ILE A 359 26.60 17.06 -16.11
CA ILE A 359 27.30 18.20 -15.45
C ILE A 359 28.62 17.72 -14.84
N ALA A 360 28.64 16.58 -14.16
CA ALA A 360 29.87 16.03 -13.56
C ALA A 360 30.93 15.62 -14.60
N THR A 361 30.56 15.50 -15.88
CA THR A 361 31.47 15.17 -17.00
C THR A 361 31.70 16.35 -17.96
N ASN A 362 31.51 17.56 -17.49
CA ASN A 362 31.75 18.83 -18.23
C ASN A 362 30.82 19.05 -19.44
N VAL A 363 29.61 18.44 -19.45
CA VAL A 363 28.55 18.69 -20.44
C VAL A 363 27.46 19.56 -19.81
N GLU A 364 27.84 20.66 -19.18
CA GLU A 364 27.00 21.48 -18.30
C GLU A 364 25.71 21.96 -18.96
N LYS A 365 25.80 22.62 -20.13
CA LYS A 365 24.64 23.22 -20.83
C LYS A 365 23.51 22.23 -21.05
N ARG A 366 23.82 20.99 -21.46
CA ARG A 366 22.81 19.95 -21.70
C ARG A 366 22.21 19.44 -20.39
N GLY A 367 23.04 19.28 -19.35
CA GLY A 367 22.58 18.88 -18.02
C GLY A 367 21.64 19.91 -17.41
N GLU A 368 22.01 21.21 -17.47
CA GLU A 368 21.19 22.31 -16.97
C GLU A 368 19.83 22.41 -17.69
N LEU A 369 19.78 22.24 -19.02
CA LEU A 369 18.51 22.22 -19.75
C LEU A 369 17.56 21.14 -19.23
N ILE A 370 18.06 19.95 -18.92
CA ILE A 370 17.26 18.88 -18.35
C ILE A 370 16.79 19.26 -16.91
N LEU A 371 17.67 19.83 -16.09
CA LEU A 371 17.29 20.29 -14.75
C LEU A 371 16.27 21.43 -14.80
N GLN A 372 16.34 22.34 -15.78
CA GLN A 372 15.34 23.41 -15.98
C GLN A 372 13.94 22.84 -16.28
N GLN A 373 13.86 21.79 -17.08
CA GLN A 373 12.59 21.09 -17.30
C GLN A 373 12.08 20.42 -16.03
N LEU A 374 12.96 19.71 -15.31
CA LEU A 374 12.61 19.01 -14.07
C LEU A 374 12.20 19.98 -12.95
N ALA A 375 12.79 21.17 -12.86
CA ALA A 375 12.46 22.16 -11.84
C ALA A 375 10.98 22.60 -11.87
N ASN A 376 10.28 22.37 -12.98
CA ASN A 376 8.85 22.64 -13.09
C ASN A 376 7.98 21.51 -12.50
N GLU A 377 8.57 20.37 -12.12
CA GLU A 377 7.82 19.20 -11.65
C GLU A 377 7.66 19.25 -10.12
N ARG A 378 6.43 19.13 -9.64
CA ARG A 378 6.12 18.99 -8.20
C ARG A 378 6.48 17.59 -7.72
N HIS A 379 7.74 17.32 -7.62
CA HIS A 379 8.30 16.03 -7.26
C HIS A 379 9.64 16.20 -6.55
N TYR A 380 10.07 15.20 -5.76
CA TYR A 380 11.37 15.20 -5.08
C TYR A 380 12.53 15.60 -6.02
N TYR A 381 12.62 15.02 -7.22
CA TYR A 381 13.67 15.35 -8.18
C TYR A 381 13.47 16.71 -8.83
N GLY A 382 12.24 17.19 -8.95
CA GLY A 382 11.97 18.55 -9.41
C GLY A 382 12.43 19.59 -8.38
N PHE A 383 12.21 19.32 -7.10
CA PHE A 383 12.67 20.20 -6.02
C PHE A 383 14.19 20.19 -5.89
N LEU A 384 14.86 19.04 -6.05
CA LEU A 384 16.31 18.98 -6.16
C LEU A 384 16.84 19.79 -7.35
N ALA A 385 16.20 19.65 -8.52
CA ALA A 385 16.61 20.38 -9.73
C ALA A 385 16.43 21.90 -9.57
N ALA A 386 15.30 22.33 -8.97
CA ALA A 386 15.05 23.74 -8.69
C ALA A 386 16.11 24.31 -7.74
N SER A 387 16.44 23.59 -6.67
CA SER A 387 17.45 24.00 -5.70
C SER A 387 18.85 24.06 -6.34
N TYR A 388 19.23 23.04 -7.13
CA TYR A 388 20.50 23.03 -7.85
C TYR A 388 20.67 24.25 -8.76
N LEU A 389 19.58 24.68 -9.40
CA LEU A 389 19.56 25.89 -10.26
C LEU A 389 19.29 27.19 -9.49
N ARG A 390 19.18 27.14 -8.16
CA ARG A 390 18.80 28.26 -7.29
C ARG A 390 17.48 28.94 -7.74
N LYS A 391 16.50 28.14 -8.17
CA LYS A 391 15.17 28.58 -8.58
C LYS A 391 14.12 28.26 -7.52
N PRO A 392 13.05 29.06 -7.41
CA PRO A 392 11.89 28.71 -6.58
C PRO A 392 11.26 27.40 -7.03
N VAL A 393 10.73 26.63 -6.07
CA VAL A 393 9.95 25.40 -6.37
C VAL A 393 8.62 25.76 -7.00
N ASN A 394 8.20 24.98 -7.98
CA ASN A 394 6.89 25.11 -8.61
C ASN A 394 5.94 24.04 -8.08
N LEU A 395 4.88 24.41 -7.36
CA LEU A 395 3.87 23.50 -6.85
C LEU A 395 2.77 23.17 -7.86
N GLN A 396 2.67 23.89 -8.97
CA GLN A 396 1.63 23.69 -10.02
C GLN A 396 0.23 23.58 -9.41
N HIS A 397 -0.10 24.45 -8.45
CA HIS A 397 -1.36 24.38 -7.71
C HIS A 397 -2.54 24.76 -8.59
N LYS A 398 -3.53 23.84 -8.70
CA LYS A 398 -4.80 24.04 -9.41
C LYS A 398 -5.96 23.63 -8.51
N PRO A 399 -6.58 24.57 -7.80
CA PRO A 399 -7.64 24.27 -6.84
C PRO A 399 -8.92 23.80 -7.54
N LEU A 400 -9.58 22.80 -6.93
CA LEU A 400 -10.88 22.32 -7.35
C LEU A 400 -11.99 23.19 -6.78
N ASN A 401 -12.84 23.71 -7.66
CA ASN A 401 -14.01 24.52 -7.31
C ASN A 401 -15.29 23.86 -7.83
N PHE A 402 -16.27 23.73 -6.94
CA PHE A 402 -17.57 23.14 -7.25
C PHE A 402 -18.68 23.96 -6.63
N THR A 403 -19.83 24.00 -7.29
CA THR A 403 -21.03 24.70 -6.80
C THR A 403 -21.61 23.97 -5.57
N LEU A 404 -22.40 24.68 -4.79
CA LEU A 404 -23.11 24.09 -3.66
C LEU A 404 -24.09 22.99 -4.12
N GLU A 405 -24.72 23.18 -5.28
CA GLU A 405 -25.64 22.20 -5.86
C GLU A 405 -24.92 20.89 -6.23
N GLU A 406 -23.76 20.96 -6.90
CA GLU A 406 -22.94 19.78 -7.21
C GLU A 406 -22.55 19.01 -5.94
N LYS A 407 -22.15 19.73 -4.88
CA LYS A 407 -21.82 19.12 -3.60
C LYS A 407 -23.03 18.46 -2.94
N ARG A 408 -24.20 19.12 -2.96
CA ARG A 408 -25.47 18.56 -2.44
C ARG A 408 -25.88 17.28 -3.17
N LYS A 409 -25.69 17.19 -4.48
CA LYS A 409 -25.94 15.96 -5.24
C LYS A 409 -25.15 14.77 -4.67
N ILE A 410 -23.88 14.98 -4.34
CA ILE A 410 -23.03 13.92 -3.77
C ILE A 410 -23.51 13.49 -2.36
N VAL A 411 -23.78 14.42 -1.47
CA VAL A 411 -24.19 14.07 -0.09
C VAL A 411 -25.57 13.43 -0.02
N ASN A 412 -26.39 13.60 -1.04
CA ASN A 412 -27.72 12.99 -1.12
C ASN A 412 -27.68 11.50 -1.50
N TYR A 413 -26.57 10.96 -1.99
CA TYR A 413 -26.43 9.51 -2.19
C TYR A 413 -26.62 8.77 -0.85
N PRO A 414 -27.45 7.71 -0.81
CA PRO A 414 -27.64 6.93 0.43
C PRO A 414 -26.33 6.44 1.06
N ALA A 415 -25.37 6.03 0.22
CA ALA A 415 -24.04 5.61 0.67
C ALA A 415 -23.24 6.78 1.30
N ALA A 416 -23.34 8.01 0.73
CA ALA A 416 -22.71 9.19 1.31
C ALA A 416 -23.29 9.50 2.69
N LYS A 417 -24.62 9.53 2.82
CA LYS A 417 -25.32 9.76 4.10
C LYS A 417 -24.85 8.76 5.15
N ARG A 418 -24.82 7.45 4.82
CA ARG A 418 -24.34 6.42 5.74
C ARG A 418 -22.85 6.57 6.07
N ALA A 419 -22.03 6.93 5.10
CA ALA A 419 -20.60 7.13 5.30
C ALA A 419 -20.30 8.24 6.31
N PHE A 420 -20.93 9.42 6.13
CA PHE A 420 -20.74 10.54 7.02
C PHE A 420 -21.33 10.29 8.42
N GLU A 421 -22.48 9.64 8.52
CA GLU A 421 -23.04 9.25 9.81
C GLU A 421 -22.12 8.29 10.58
N PHE A 422 -21.58 7.27 9.91
CA PHE A 422 -20.61 6.39 10.55
C PHE A 422 -19.31 7.11 10.94
N HIS A 423 -18.84 8.05 10.11
CA HIS A 423 -17.66 8.84 10.44
C HIS A 423 -17.88 9.69 11.70
N SER A 424 -19.02 10.37 11.80
CA SER A 424 -19.35 11.26 12.92
C SER A 424 -19.47 10.53 14.27
N ILE A 425 -19.89 9.24 14.25
CA ILE A 425 -19.96 8.40 15.46
C ILE A 425 -18.69 7.54 15.69
N GLY A 426 -17.59 7.83 14.96
CA GLY A 426 -16.30 7.14 15.13
C GLY A 426 -16.24 5.70 14.61
N ARG A 427 -17.18 5.29 13.76
CA ARG A 427 -17.20 3.95 13.13
C ARG A 427 -16.43 3.94 11.80
N TYR A 428 -15.17 4.35 11.84
CA TYR A 428 -14.36 4.66 10.67
C TYR A 428 -14.27 3.55 9.61
N GLN A 429 -14.19 2.27 10.02
CA GLN A 429 -14.15 1.17 9.05
C GLN A 429 -15.45 1.04 8.25
N LYS A 430 -16.61 1.15 8.91
CA LYS A 430 -17.91 1.13 8.24
C LYS A 430 -18.09 2.38 7.36
N ALA A 431 -17.67 3.54 7.86
CA ALA A 431 -17.66 4.78 7.11
C ALA A 431 -16.89 4.64 5.80
N ARG A 432 -15.66 4.12 5.85
CA ARG A 432 -14.83 3.87 4.66
C ARG A 432 -15.43 2.83 3.71
N SER A 433 -16.10 1.80 4.22
CA SER A 433 -16.79 0.83 3.37
C SER A 433 -17.90 1.47 2.56
N GLU A 434 -18.73 2.31 3.20
CA GLU A 434 -19.78 3.07 2.51
C GLU A 434 -19.21 4.09 1.54
N TRP A 435 -18.12 4.77 1.91
CA TRP A 435 -17.43 5.71 1.02
C TRP A 435 -16.87 5.00 -0.22
N ASN A 436 -16.19 3.88 -0.04
CA ASN A 436 -15.65 3.12 -1.17
C ASN A 436 -16.78 2.64 -2.11
N TYR A 437 -17.92 2.24 -1.55
CA TYR A 437 -19.10 1.89 -2.34
C TYR A 437 -19.66 3.12 -3.08
N LEU A 438 -19.76 4.28 -2.43
CA LEU A 438 -20.14 5.55 -3.10
C LEU A 438 -19.25 5.80 -4.33
N LEU A 439 -17.92 5.65 -4.18
CA LEU A 439 -16.98 5.92 -5.27
C LEU A 439 -17.20 4.98 -6.48
N THR A 440 -17.77 3.78 -6.30
CA THR A 440 -18.11 2.90 -7.42
C THR A 440 -19.32 3.39 -8.22
N GLN A 441 -20.12 4.26 -7.64
CA GLN A 441 -21.32 4.83 -8.26
C GLN A 441 -21.05 6.16 -8.97
N LEU A 442 -19.85 6.72 -8.81
CA LEU A 442 -19.49 8.05 -9.31
C LEU A 442 -18.51 7.97 -10.47
N ASN A 443 -18.68 8.83 -11.46
CA ASN A 443 -17.66 9.13 -12.46
C ASN A 443 -16.51 9.96 -11.84
N ASN A 444 -15.45 10.20 -12.60
CA ASN A 444 -14.27 10.91 -12.09
C ASN A 444 -14.60 12.32 -11.55
N ARG A 445 -15.46 13.10 -12.23
CA ARG A 445 -15.90 14.41 -11.72
C ARG A 445 -16.63 14.29 -10.39
N GLY A 446 -17.58 13.34 -10.27
CA GLY A 446 -18.29 13.07 -9.02
C GLY A 446 -17.35 12.68 -7.87
N LYS A 447 -16.30 11.89 -8.16
CA LYS A 447 -15.27 11.54 -7.17
C LYS A 447 -14.47 12.76 -6.71
N LEU A 448 -14.15 13.71 -7.61
CA LEU A 448 -13.46 14.95 -7.24
C LEU A 448 -14.35 15.82 -6.34
N ILE A 449 -15.65 15.92 -6.66
CA ILE A 449 -16.61 16.61 -5.80
C ILE A 449 -16.71 15.94 -4.43
N ALA A 450 -16.79 14.60 -4.39
CA ALA A 450 -16.80 13.84 -3.14
C ALA A 450 -15.54 14.11 -2.29
N ALA A 451 -14.37 14.16 -2.91
CA ALA A 451 -13.12 14.50 -2.23
C ALA A 451 -13.17 15.90 -1.59
N LYS A 452 -13.72 16.89 -2.30
CA LYS A 452 -13.91 18.26 -1.78
C LYS A 452 -14.86 18.26 -0.58
N VAL A 453 -16.01 17.58 -0.70
CA VAL A 453 -16.98 17.44 0.39
C VAL A 453 -16.37 16.75 1.61
N ALA A 454 -15.58 15.71 1.42
CA ALA A 454 -14.87 15.04 2.52
C ALA A 454 -13.93 16.01 3.25
N ASN A 455 -13.16 16.82 2.51
CA ASN A 455 -12.26 17.83 3.10
C ASN A 455 -13.03 18.88 3.90
N GLU A 456 -14.11 19.42 3.34
CA GLU A 456 -14.96 20.41 4.01
C GLU A 456 -15.58 19.87 5.31
N ASN A 457 -15.72 18.52 5.42
CA ASN A 457 -16.18 17.84 6.62
C ASN A 457 -15.04 17.18 7.42
N GLN A 458 -13.80 17.65 7.26
CA GLN A 458 -12.61 17.24 8.00
C GLN A 458 -12.28 15.72 7.90
N TRP A 459 -12.72 15.09 6.84
CA TRP A 459 -12.42 13.67 6.58
C TRP A 459 -11.24 13.54 5.62
N PHE A 460 -10.07 13.97 6.08
CA PHE A 460 -8.88 14.22 5.27
C PHE A 460 -8.32 12.97 4.57
N ASP A 461 -8.32 11.82 5.23
CA ASP A 461 -7.85 10.57 4.61
C ASP A 461 -8.69 10.20 3.37
N ARG A 462 -10.01 10.44 3.40
CA ARG A 462 -10.87 10.18 2.24
C ARG A 462 -10.63 11.17 1.12
N THR A 463 -10.43 12.44 1.43
CA THR A 463 -10.00 13.45 0.47
C THR A 463 -8.77 12.98 -0.29
N ILE A 464 -7.69 12.68 0.44
CA ILE A 464 -6.39 12.31 -0.08
C ILE A 464 -6.45 11.05 -0.96
N PHE A 465 -7.10 9.99 -0.45
CA PHE A 465 -7.19 8.73 -1.19
C PHE A 465 -8.13 8.80 -2.38
N THR A 466 -9.20 9.62 -2.32
CA THR A 466 -10.11 9.78 -3.45
C THR A 466 -9.44 10.55 -4.59
N LEU A 467 -8.71 11.63 -4.30
CA LEU A 467 -7.91 12.34 -5.31
C LEU A 467 -6.86 11.44 -5.96
N ALA A 468 -6.16 10.63 -5.16
CA ALA A 468 -5.18 9.67 -5.66
C ALA A 468 -5.83 8.59 -6.55
N ASN A 469 -7.04 8.13 -6.22
CA ASN A 469 -7.79 7.15 -7.03
C ASN A 469 -8.15 7.68 -8.41
N VAL A 470 -8.48 8.98 -8.51
CA VAL A 470 -8.78 9.64 -9.79
C VAL A 470 -7.50 10.03 -10.55
N GLY A 471 -6.36 10.10 -9.87
CA GLY A 471 -5.10 10.60 -10.43
C GLY A 471 -5.01 12.13 -10.46
N TYR A 472 -5.91 12.86 -9.79
CA TYR A 472 -5.85 14.32 -9.71
C TYR A 472 -4.90 14.76 -8.59
N LEU A 473 -3.75 15.29 -8.98
CA LEU A 473 -2.66 15.59 -8.05
C LEU A 473 -2.43 17.10 -7.84
N ASP A 474 -3.18 17.97 -8.50
CA ASP A 474 -2.86 19.40 -8.61
C ASP A 474 -3.51 20.29 -7.54
N ASP A 475 -4.54 19.83 -6.84
CA ASP A 475 -5.07 20.56 -5.69
C ASP A 475 -4.23 20.28 -4.44
N ILE A 476 -3.29 21.19 -4.16
CA ILE A 476 -2.34 21.05 -3.05
C ILE A 476 -3.06 21.11 -1.71
N ASP A 477 -4.01 22.01 -1.53
CA ASP A 477 -4.72 22.20 -0.25
C ASP A 477 -5.51 20.95 0.13
N LEU A 478 -6.13 20.30 -0.84
CA LEU A 478 -6.86 19.06 -0.60
C LEU A 478 -5.92 17.86 -0.37
N ARG A 479 -4.75 17.85 -0.99
CA ARG A 479 -3.78 16.74 -0.86
C ARG A 479 -2.89 16.84 0.37
N PHE A 480 -2.63 18.06 0.82
CA PHE A 480 -1.76 18.37 1.96
C PHE A 480 -2.50 19.23 2.99
N PRO A 481 -3.67 18.76 3.49
CA PRO A 481 -4.42 19.51 4.47
C PRO A 481 -3.63 19.66 5.77
N LYS A 482 -3.77 20.79 6.46
CA LYS A 482 -3.22 21.01 7.80
C LYS A 482 -4.13 20.39 8.87
N ALA A 483 -4.30 19.05 8.76
CA ALA A 483 -5.10 18.29 9.72
C ALA A 483 -4.40 18.22 11.09
N PHE A 484 -5.16 18.33 12.19
CA PHE A 484 -4.62 18.37 13.55
C PHE A 484 -3.58 19.48 13.77
N ASP A 485 -3.80 20.63 13.12
CA ASP A 485 -2.85 21.75 13.06
C ASP A 485 -2.41 22.20 14.45
N LYS A 486 -3.37 22.40 15.38
CA LYS A 486 -3.09 22.84 16.75
C LYS A 486 -2.16 21.85 17.49
N GLU A 487 -2.44 20.56 17.38
CA GLU A 487 -1.68 19.51 18.07
C GLU A 487 -0.29 19.36 17.47
N ILE A 488 -0.18 19.31 16.15
CA ILE A 488 1.10 19.14 15.45
C ILE A 488 2.02 20.32 15.74
N ASN A 489 1.55 21.56 15.57
CA ASN A 489 2.35 22.75 15.87
C ASN A 489 2.76 22.79 17.34
N LYS A 490 1.81 22.57 18.27
CA LYS A 490 2.10 22.56 19.71
C LYS A 490 3.23 21.61 20.09
N TYR A 491 3.11 20.35 19.66
CA TYR A 491 4.07 19.31 20.06
C TYR A 491 5.37 19.34 19.28
N ALA A 492 5.37 19.75 18.00
CA ALA A 492 6.59 19.95 17.24
C ALA A 492 7.43 21.08 17.83
N ASN A 493 6.81 22.24 18.11
CA ASN A 493 7.48 23.39 18.73
C ASN A 493 8.04 23.05 20.12
N ALA A 494 7.27 22.31 20.94
CA ALA A 494 7.73 21.86 22.27
C ALA A 494 8.97 20.93 22.17
N GLN A 495 9.14 20.22 21.07
CA GLN A 495 10.34 19.41 20.80
C GLN A 495 11.43 20.15 20.00
N LYS A 496 11.23 21.42 19.68
CA LYS A 496 12.14 22.22 18.83
C LYS A 496 12.46 21.55 17.50
N ILE A 497 11.43 20.98 16.84
CA ILE A 497 11.50 20.44 15.46
C ILE A 497 10.55 21.24 14.56
N ALA A 498 10.83 21.27 13.25
CA ALA A 498 9.99 21.95 12.29
C ALA A 498 8.57 21.30 12.25
N PRO A 499 7.48 22.07 12.44
CA PRO A 499 6.12 21.53 12.29
C PRO A 499 5.87 20.93 10.91
N SER A 500 6.42 21.51 9.85
CA SER A 500 6.35 21.00 8.47
C SER A 500 6.87 19.57 8.35
N TRP A 501 7.95 19.24 9.06
CA TRP A 501 8.48 17.87 9.11
C TRP A 501 7.51 16.91 9.83
N ALA A 502 6.94 17.32 10.96
CA ALA A 502 5.95 16.52 11.68
C ALA A 502 4.67 16.30 10.84
N PHE A 503 4.19 17.31 10.08
CA PHE A 503 3.12 17.17 9.11
C PHE A 503 3.47 16.17 8.01
N ALA A 504 4.66 16.27 7.42
CA ALA A 504 5.13 15.40 6.36
C ALA A 504 5.20 13.93 6.80
N ILE A 505 5.73 13.66 8.01
CA ILE A 505 5.74 12.33 8.63
C ILE A 505 4.31 11.82 8.82
N THR A 506 3.43 12.59 9.46
CA THR A 506 2.03 12.20 9.70
C THR A 506 1.29 11.92 8.40
N ARG A 507 1.48 12.76 7.40
CA ARG A 507 0.93 12.59 6.05
C ARG A 507 1.43 11.31 5.39
N ARG A 508 2.71 10.99 5.53
CA ARG A 508 3.32 9.79 4.93
C ARG A 508 2.92 8.52 5.66
N GLU A 509 2.79 8.54 6.97
CA GLU A 509 2.47 7.38 7.81
C GLU A 509 1.02 6.95 7.71
N SER A 510 0.07 7.88 7.77
CA SER A 510 -1.34 7.55 7.87
C SER A 510 -2.26 8.30 6.92
N SER A 511 -1.76 9.32 6.21
CA SER A 511 -2.62 10.29 5.51
C SER A 511 -3.67 10.90 6.44
N PHE A 512 -3.29 11.13 7.71
CA PHE A 512 -4.15 11.64 8.78
C PHE A 512 -5.28 10.70 9.20
N MET A 513 -5.16 9.40 8.92
CA MET A 513 -6.10 8.38 9.39
C MET A 513 -5.85 8.07 10.88
N GLN A 514 -6.71 8.58 11.75
CA GLN A 514 -6.55 8.48 13.21
C GLN A 514 -6.54 7.02 13.70
N ASP A 515 -7.36 6.16 13.10
CA ASP A 515 -7.47 4.74 13.45
C ASP A 515 -6.56 3.82 12.62
N ALA A 516 -5.50 4.37 12.01
CA ALA A 516 -4.59 3.60 11.18
C ALA A 516 -3.87 2.49 11.95
N HIS A 517 -3.78 1.31 11.33
CA HIS A 517 -3.06 0.14 11.83
C HIS A 517 -2.25 -0.48 10.69
N SER A 518 -0.98 -0.71 10.92
CA SER A 518 -0.17 -1.47 9.97
C SER A 518 -0.26 -2.99 10.23
N PRO A 519 0.04 -3.84 9.23
CA PRO A 519 0.11 -5.30 9.41
C PRO A 519 1.12 -5.73 10.48
N VAL A 520 2.16 -4.93 10.72
CA VAL A 520 3.21 -5.21 11.73
C VAL A 520 2.90 -4.60 13.10
N GLY A 521 1.74 -3.94 13.25
CA GLY A 521 1.24 -3.47 14.54
C GLY A 521 1.51 -2.01 14.88
N ALA A 522 2.03 -1.18 13.95
CA ALA A 522 2.13 0.26 14.14
C ALA A 522 0.74 0.92 14.18
N LYS A 523 0.55 2.00 14.94
CA LYS A 523 -0.77 2.56 15.27
C LYS A 523 -0.83 4.08 15.22
N GLY A 524 -1.99 4.57 14.78
CA GLY A 524 -2.39 5.97 14.84
C GLY A 524 -1.74 6.86 13.78
N LEU A 525 -1.87 8.16 13.94
CA LEU A 525 -1.49 9.18 12.98
C LEU A 525 -0.03 9.10 12.53
N MET A 526 0.89 8.92 13.47
CA MET A 526 2.34 8.83 13.22
C MET A 526 2.86 7.39 13.27
N GLN A 527 1.97 6.39 13.17
CA GLN A 527 2.28 4.95 13.07
C GLN A 527 3.34 4.46 14.08
N LEU A 528 3.11 4.73 15.34
CA LEU A 528 4.03 4.31 16.40
C LEU A 528 3.90 2.82 16.71
N MET A 529 5.02 2.12 16.77
CA MET A 529 5.08 0.76 17.31
C MET A 529 4.83 0.78 18.83
N PRO A 530 4.02 -0.16 19.38
CA PRO A 530 3.73 -0.20 20.81
C PRO A 530 4.98 -0.23 21.69
N ASN A 531 6.02 -0.94 21.29
CA ASN A 531 7.29 -1.00 22.04
C ASN A 531 8.03 0.35 22.01
N THR A 532 8.06 1.03 20.86
CA THR A 532 8.62 2.38 20.77
C THR A 532 7.89 3.34 21.70
N ALA A 533 6.56 3.30 21.72
CA ALA A 533 5.76 4.15 22.58
C ALA A 533 6.00 3.89 24.08
N LYS A 534 6.15 2.62 24.49
CA LYS A 534 6.49 2.24 25.87
C LYS A 534 7.85 2.81 26.32
N ASN A 535 8.83 2.88 25.41
CA ASN A 535 10.14 3.45 25.73
C ASN A 535 10.11 5.00 25.84
N LEU A 536 9.11 5.65 25.23
CA LEU A 536 8.97 7.11 25.23
C LEU A 536 8.21 7.64 26.46
N LYS A 537 7.38 6.82 27.07
CA LYS A 537 6.54 7.21 28.20
C LYS A 537 6.39 6.08 29.19
N LYS A 538 6.61 6.38 30.49
CA LYS A 538 6.28 5.49 31.62
C LYS A 538 4.76 5.31 31.76
N GLY A 539 4.31 4.12 32.18
CA GLY A 539 2.92 3.81 32.48
C GLY A 539 2.23 2.97 31.41
N LYS A 540 0.93 2.70 31.61
CA LYS A 540 0.14 1.81 30.75
C LYS A 540 -0.13 2.45 29.39
N ILE A 541 0.38 1.84 28.32
CA ILE A 541 0.10 2.20 26.92
C ILE A 541 -0.70 1.07 26.31
N ASN A 542 -1.95 1.35 25.95
CA ASN A 542 -2.85 0.44 25.26
C ASN A 542 -3.21 0.97 23.86
N ASN A 543 -3.99 0.20 23.12
CA ASN A 543 -4.41 0.58 21.77
C ASN A 543 -5.21 1.89 21.77
N HIS A 544 -6.09 2.09 22.73
CA HIS A 544 -6.90 3.31 22.83
C HIS A 544 -6.02 4.55 23.02
N TYR A 545 -4.99 4.45 23.87
CA TYR A 545 -4.02 5.52 24.06
C TYR A 545 -3.29 5.90 22.76
N LEU A 546 -2.84 4.90 21.98
CA LEU A 546 -2.11 5.13 20.72
C LEU A 546 -2.99 5.61 19.59
N LEU A 547 -4.28 5.33 19.60
CA LEU A 547 -5.23 5.81 18.60
C LEU A 547 -5.79 7.21 18.94
N ASN A 548 -5.52 7.73 20.12
CA ASN A 548 -5.84 9.11 20.45
C ASN A 548 -4.87 10.06 19.73
N ALA A 549 -5.41 10.97 18.92
CA ALA A 549 -4.62 11.88 18.06
C ALA A 549 -3.57 12.67 18.85
N LYS A 550 -3.99 13.34 19.94
CA LYS A 550 -3.12 14.14 20.81
C LYS A 550 -1.95 13.33 21.36
N ASN A 551 -2.24 12.15 21.93
CA ASN A 551 -1.22 11.29 22.52
C ASN A 551 -0.24 10.76 21.47
N ASN A 552 -0.76 10.39 20.29
CA ASN A 552 0.04 9.84 19.21
C ASN A 552 0.99 10.88 18.64
N ILE A 553 0.51 12.10 18.37
CA ILE A 553 1.32 13.23 17.90
C ILE A 553 2.38 13.61 18.93
N GLN A 554 2.03 13.69 20.21
CA GLN A 554 2.97 14.01 21.30
C GLN A 554 4.12 13.01 21.36
N LEU A 555 3.82 11.71 21.28
CA LEU A 555 4.86 10.68 21.31
C LEU A 555 5.66 10.64 19.99
N GLY A 556 4.99 10.82 18.85
CA GLY A 556 5.63 10.81 17.54
C GLY A 556 6.64 11.95 17.37
N THR A 557 6.28 13.17 17.75
CA THR A 557 7.19 14.33 17.71
C THR A 557 8.36 14.17 18.69
N LYS A 558 8.11 13.63 19.90
CA LYS A 558 9.19 13.26 20.83
C LYS A 558 10.15 12.24 20.23
N TYR A 559 9.63 11.23 19.53
CA TYR A 559 10.48 10.23 18.88
C TYR A 559 11.29 10.83 17.74
N LEU A 560 10.71 11.71 16.92
CA LEU A 560 11.45 12.44 15.90
C LEU A 560 12.63 13.22 16.48
N LYS A 561 12.42 13.94 17.60
CA LYS A 561 13.50 14.68 18.27
C LYS A 561 14.62 13.76 18.73
N ILE A 562 14.28 12.63 19.38
CA ILE A 562 15.28 11.64 19.80
C ILE A 562 16.09 11.11 18.63
N LEU A 563 15.45 10.86 17.48
CA LEU A 563 16.13 10.40 16.28
C LEU A 563 17.01 11.50 15.67
N LEU A 564 16.55 12.75 15.69
CA LEU A 564 17.32 13.89 15.23
C LEU A 564 18.61 14.07 16.05
N ASP A 565 18.49 14.01 17.38
CA ASP A 565 19.62 14.14 18.30
C ASP A 565 20.63 12.99 18.14
N LYS A 566 20.14 11.75 18.01
CA LYS A 566 20.98 10.57 17.77
C LYS A 566 21.74 10.64 16.45
N ASN A 567 21.26 11.40 15.49
CA ASN A 567 21.88 11.62 14.20
C ASN A 567 22.55 13.01 14.09
N LYS A 568 22.94 13.61 15.24
CA LYS A 568 23.69 14.89 15.30
C LYS A 568 23.00 16.05 14.53
N GLY A 569 21.66 16.10 14.57
CA GLY A 569 20.87 17.11 13.86
C GLY A 569 20.58 16.78 12.39
N ASN A 570 21.08 15.68 11.84
CA ASN A 570 20.85 15.31 10.44
C ASN A 570 19.39 14.78 10.26
N GLN A 571 18.54 15.61 9.66
CA GLN A 571 17.12 15.29 9.45
C GLN A 571 16.91 14.17 8.41
N VAL A 572 17.77 14.02 7.41
CA VAL A 572 17.71 12.97 6.41
C VAL A 572 17.89 11.61 7.08
N LEU A 573 18.91 11.47 7.91
CA LEU A 573 19.19 10.25 8.68
C LEU A 573 18.11 9.97 9.70
N ALA A 574 17.61 10.99 10.41
CA ALA A 574 16.51 10.85 11.37
C ALA A 574 15.23 10.38 10.68
N THR A 575 14.91 10.90 9.49
CA THR A 575 13.76 10.47 8.68
C THR A 575 13.91 9.01 8.22
N ALA A 576 15.09 8.61 7.76
CA ALA A 576 15.37 7.22 7.42
C ALA A 576 15.25 6.28 8.63
N ALA A 577 15.73 6.73 9.81
CA ALA A 577 15.68 5.99 11.06
C ALA A 577 14.25 5.82 11.60
N TYR A 578 13.36 6.78 11.36
CA TYR A 578 11.96 6.66 11.72
C TYR A 578 11.28 5.46 11.04
N ASN A 579 11.54 5.27 9.75
CA ASN A 579 10.98 4.17 8.97
C ASN A 579 11.73 2.82 9.14
N ALA A 580 13.06 2.83 9.00
CA ALA A 580 13.87 1.60 8.99
C ALA A 580 14.35 1.16 10.39
N GLY A 581 14.28 2.06 11.37
CA GLY A 581 14.88 1.89 12.69
C GLY A 581 16.34 2.40 12.76
N PRO A 582 16.75 2.97 13.92
CA PRO A 582 18.06 3.64 14.06
C PRO A 582 19.25 2.69 13.89
N TYR A 583 19.12 1.42 14.28
CA TYR A 583 20.19 0.44 14.12
C TYR A 583 20.56 0.23 12.65
N ARG A 584 19.58 0.07 11.77
CA ARG A 584 19.82 -0.13 10.33
C ARG A 584 20.46 1.09 9.69
N VAL A 585 19.97 2.29 10.01
CA VAL A 585 20.55 3.52 9.46
C VAL A 585 22.00 3.66 9.88
N ARG A 586 22.32 3.41 11.16
CA ARG A 586 23.70 3.39 11.63
C ARG A 586 24.56 2.39 10.85
N THR A 587 24.04 1.17 10.58
CA THR A 587 24.76 0.19 9.75
C THR A 587 24.96 0.66 8.31
N TRP A 588 24.07 1.46 7.74
CA TRP A 588 24.22 2.00 6.38
C TRP A 588 25.20 3.18 6.29
N VAL A 589 25.43 3.87 7.39
CA VAL A 589 26.35 5.02 7.46
C VAL A 589 27.73 4.64 7.95
N ASN A 590 27.85 3.60 8.79
CA ASN A 590 29.15 3.15 9.31
C ASN A 590 30.08 2.71 8.18
N ASN A 591 31.30 3.23 8.19
CA ASN A 591 32.36 2.89 7.26
C ASN A 591 32.05 3.19 5.78
N ILE A 592 31.16 4.16 5.51
CA ILE A 592 31.02 4.70 4.15
C ILE A 592 31.88 5.94 4.01
N LYS A 593 32.53 6.06 2.86
CA LYS A 593 33.16 7.31 2.42
C LYS A 593 32.11 8.42 2.37
N SER A 594 32.45 9.62 2.76
CA SER A 594 31.54 10.78 2.69
C SER A 594 30.99 10.93 1.28
N VAL A 595 29.68 10.99 1.15
CA VAL A 595 28.95 11.14 -0.13
C VAL A 595 27.87 12.22 -0.02
N PRO A 596 27.53 12.92 -1.11
CA PRO A 596 26.41 13.86 -1.15
C PRO A 596 25.09 13.20 -0.67
N ALA A 597 24.27 13.94 0.08
CA ALA A 597 23.06 13.36 0.69
C ALA A 597 22.04 12.90 -0.35
N ASP A 598 21.94 13.53 -1.52
CA ASP A 598 21.06 13.07 -2.61
C ASP A 598 21.50 11.69 -3.15
N ILE A 599 22.82 11.45 -3.27
CA ILE A 599 23.39 10.13 -3.62
C ILE A 599 23.10 9.12 -2.51
N TRP A 600 23.33 9.48 -1.25
CA TRP A 600 23.04 8.58 -0.13
C TRP A 600 21.57 8.17 -0.11
N ILE A 601 20.64 9.13 -0.25
CA ILE A 601 19.20 8.87 -0.30
C ILE A 601 18.87 7.90 -1.45
N GLU A 602 19.46 8.11 -2.64
CA GLU A 602 19.23 7.25 -3.81
C GLU A 602 19.75 5.83 -3.60
N THR A 603 20.80 5.68 -2.82
CA THR A 603 21.49 4.41 -2.61
C THR A 603 21.05 3.66 -1.34
N ILE A 604 20.07 4.19 -0.58
CA ILE A 604 19.46 3.47 0.57
C ILE A 604 19.03 2.06 0.12
N PRO A 605 19.50 0.99 0.79
CA PRO A 605 19.24 -0.39 0.35
C PRO A 605 17.76 -0.76 0.31
N TYR A 606 16.97 -0.28 1.26
CA TYR A 606 15.56 -0.59 1.37
C TYR A 606 14.72 0.36 0.49
N LYS A 607 14.08 -0.21 -0.56
CA LYS A 607 13.20 0.54 -1.47
C LYS A 607 12.12 1.32 -0.72
N GLU A 608 11.53 0.73 0.32
CA GLU A 608 10.52 1.39 1.15
C GLU A 608 11.10 2.63 1.82
N THR A 609 12.23 2.51 2.51
CA THR A 609 12.87 3.61 3.23
C THR A 609 13.38 4.69 2.29
N ARG A 610 13.97 4.31 1.15
CA ARG A 610 14.40 5.24 0.10
C ARG A 610 13.24 6.10 -0.40
N ASN A 611 12.11 5.48 -0.73
CA ASN A 611 10.91 6.20 -1.14
C ASN A 611 10.26 7.00 0.00
N TYR A 612 10.37 6.50 1.24
CA TYR A 612 9.89 7.18 2.42
C TYR A 612 10.61 8.52 2.63
N VAL A 613 11.94 8.52 2.64
CA VAL A 613 12.76 9.74 2.81
C VAL A 613 12.43 10.76 1.72
N LYS A 614 12.42 10.36 0.44
CA LYS A 614 12.07 11.24 -0.69
C LYS A 614 10.66 11.83 -0.53
N SER A 615 9.69 11.02 -0.12
CA SER A 615 8.31 11.50 0.08
C SER A 615 8.22 12.47 1.24
N VAL A 616 8.88 12.21 2.37
CA VAL A 616 8.85 13.09 3.54
C VAL A 616 9.49 14.44 3.22
N LEU A 617 10.65 14.46 2.57
CA LEU A 617 11.29 15.71 2.15
C LEU A 617 10.41 16.52 1.19
N ALA A 618 9.84 15.86 0.18
CA ALA A 618 8.95 16.53 -0.76
C ALA A 618 7.66 17.04 -0.08
N TYR A 619 7.08 16.29 0.86
CA TYR A 619 5.90 16.71 1.62
C TYR A 619 6.23 17.86 2.57
N GLN A 620 7.38 17.82 3.22
CA GLN A 620 7.83 18.91 4.09
C GLN A 620 7.98 20.19 3.31
N GLU A 621 8.60 20.14 2.12
CA GLU A 621 8.71 21.29 1.23
C GLU A 621 7.34 21.89 0.90
N ILE A 622 6.36 21.04 0.55
CA ILE A 622 5.00 21.50 0.27
C ILE A 622 4.35 22.17 1.48
N TYR A 623 4.55 21.66 2.71
CA TYR A 623 3.97 22.25 3.93
C TYR A 623 4.63 23.55 4.36
N GLN A 624 5.90 23.78 4.03
CA GLN A 624 6.64 25.01 4.38
C GLN A 624 6.80 25.98 3.23
N HIS A 625 6.33 25.61 2.03
CA HIS A 625 6.55 26.38 0.80
C HIS A 625 6.18 27.86 0.95
N LYS A 626 7.09 28.72 0.52
CA LYS A 626 6.91 30.15 0.41
C LYS A 626 7.03 30.54 -1.08
N PRO A 627 5.97 31.08 -1.69
CA PRO A 627 6.00 31.43 -3.11
C PRO A 627 7.17 32.38 -3.44
N GLY A 628 7.83 32.10 -4.55
CA GLY A 628 8.96 32.93 -5.03
C GLY A 628 10.30 32.73 -4.31
N GLN A 629 10.37 31.91 -3.25
CA GLN A 629 11.63 31.63 -2.53
C GLN A 629 12.25 30.29 -2.95
N VAL A 630 13.58 30.26 -2.93
CA VAL A 630 14.35 29.02 -3.08
C VAL A 630 14.11 28.14 -1.84
N SER A 631 14.06 26.82 -2.02
CA SER A 631 13.88 25.89 -0.92
C SER A 631 15.12 25.79 -0.04
N GLU A 632 15.04 26.28 1.18
CA GLU A 632 16.09 26.10 2.19
C GLU A 632 16.34 24.59 2.47
N LEU A 633 15.27 23.79 2.57
CA LEU A 633 15.36 22.35 2.83
C LEU A 633 16.13 21.61 1.74
N PHE A 634 15.83 21.87 0.47
CA PHE A 634 16.50 21.19 -0.64
C PHE A 634 17.87 21.76 -0.92
N ASP A 635 18.12 23.02 -0.60
CA ASP A 635 19.46 23.60 -0.61
C ASP A 635 20.36 22.92 0.44
N GLU A 636 19.87 22.71 1.64
CA GLU A 636 20.57 21.91 2.65
C GLU A 636 20.86 20.48 2.16
N VAL A 637 19.90 19.82 1.51
CA VAL A 637 20.06 18.43 1.03
C VAL A 637 21.13 18.32 -0.05
N ILE A 638 21.21 19.27 -1.00
CA ILE A 638 22.22 19.21 -2.08
C ILE A 638 23.63 19.57 -1.60
N ASN A 639 23.74 20.38 -0.54
CA ASN A 639 25.02 20.81 0.03
C ASN A 639 25.50 19.93 1.21
N MET A 640 24.66 19.03 1.68
CA MET A 640 24.95 18.12 2.78
C MET A 640 25.71 16.89 2.30
N SER A 641 26.69 16.44 3.08
CA SER A 641 27.33 15.14 2.92
C SER A 641 26.98 14.18 4.07
N ILE A 642 26.97 12.90 3.78
CA ILE A 642 26.66 11.81 4.72
C ILE A 642 27.81 10.79 4.69
N GLY A 643 28.34 10.47 5.85
CA GLY A 643 29.49 9.62 6.08
C GLY A 643 30.56 10.37 6.88
N ASP A 644 31.64 9.69 7.21
CA ASP A 644 32.78 10.24 7.96
C ASP A 644 33.78 10.89 7.00
#